data_5b8a75ecc6c490cff3a708abd524cfc1
#
_entry.id   5b8a75ecc6c490cff3a708abd524cfc1
#
_cell.length_a   1.000
_cell.length_b   1.000
_cell.length_c   1.000
_cell.angle_alpha   90.00
_cell.angle_beta   90.00
_cell.angle_gamma   90.00
#
_symmetry.space_group_name_H-M   'P 1'
#
loop_
_entity.id
_entity.type
_entity.pdbx_description
1 polymer ?
#
loop_
_entity_poly.entity_id
_entity_poly.type
_entity_poly.pdbx_seq_one_letter_code
_entity_poly.pdbx_strand_id
1 'polypeptide(L)'
;MLSINSSTAVLTDTSGYHLNATVTNTTGQEIPAGTLTLAMNAFYTFVSRNDIQDWSEGNGRIPTPQSVGQADVPALQPGASANVSIDADAHQESLAAINSWGPKPVLLSYSANGTPLAQSHTFVTRTGAGLHTPSTPALHITVAQPLAANGWTTDSKLLGQLVDEGGISSSKLAKIAIPSKDDDARLKSLQQTFAKHDMLQVVGDPTYLQAMAMPTRVDGITQPALFDITAYSAMNNAPAYSATGINDRQWSAAKARKTYQSALGDSNADITAYAWQGNGNWTLQALTKARQQGYGTVIATHDFEEDDAATVRTGKTVVSTDAGDITVLSAQNVLSGLAQGKATSDDANADSEGTTAGRLARFVAQSAFYQMEQPYAERNLLVCLNEDSDPSVVDALMSDIEQSPWLNLTNLATLKDADISEDAASMSTDFPQTDGLTDSMRSDVQQTLSALANSSSNIKRFNTSILVKPNGKDESDVNTWSRQLTNAHTIMALHALGGESPSRSTMAEGANQLAALLINGVAITPTESVNVVSETAKMPVTISNSHPYPVKVKVSSLTDSMQIVTSRFDTVQVPPHGEAQVAFTIRVSTSGTANATISLFDRNGAAFGATQVTHITSALQISDKSGFVIIGFAVLLGAVGLWRQFNRKKDPDE
;
A
#
# COMPACT_ATOMS: atom_id res chain seq x y z
N MET A 1 -8.68 -32.05 -15.22
CA MET A 1 -7.97 -30.81 -15.46
C MET A 1 -6.54 -31.11 -15.89
N LEU A 2 -6.03 -30.42 -16.88
CA LEU A 2 -4.67 -30.56 -17.40
C LEU A 2 -3.92 -29.26 -17.13
N SER A 3 -2.70 -29.35 -16.60
CA SER A 3 -1.90 -28.18 -16.22
C SER A 3 -0.45 -28.36 -16.67
N ILE A 4 0.10 -27.39 -17.38
CA ILE A 4 1.50 -27.39 -17.83
C ILE A 4 2.34 -26.71 -16.72
N ASN A 5 3.25 -27.48 -16.11
CA ASN A 5 4.10 -26.97 -15.02
C ASN A 5 5.38 -26.32 -15.55
N SER A 6 5.96 -26.88 -16.61
CA SER A 6 7.09 -26.33 -17.36
C SER A 6 7.06 -26.82 -18.80
N SER A 7 7.53 -26.00 -19.73
CA SER A 7 7.70 -26.36 -21.13
C SER A 7 8.84 -25.57 -21.76
N THR A 8 9.47 -26.14 -22.82
CA THR A 8 10.44 -25.43 -23.63
C THR A 8 9.73 -24.38 -24.47
N ALA A 9 9.93 -23.08 -24.16
CA ALA A 9 9.32 -21.98 -24.90
C ALA A 9 10.11 -21.63 -26.16
N VAL A 10 11.46 -21.67 -26.10
CA VAL A 10 12.39 -21.39 -27.20
C VAL A 10 13.06 -22.69 -27.70
N LEU A 11 12.89 -23.00 -28.96
CA LEU A 11 13.47 -24.19 -29.60
C LEU A 11 14.59 -23.78 -30.56
N THR A 12 15.81 -24.30 -30.34
CA THR A 12 16.96 -24.11 -31.22
C THR A 12 17.15 -25.34 -32.14
N ASP A 13 18.16 -25.34 -32.96
CA ASP A 13 18.57 -26.52 -33.78
C ASP A 13 19.16 -27.66 -32.97
N THR A 14 19.60 -27.40 -31.75
CA THR A 14 20.26 -28.35 -30.86
C THR A 14 19.50 -28.63 -29.56
N SER A 15 18.52 -27.82 -29.21
CA SER A 15 17.68 -28.07 -28.03
C SER A 15 16.58 -29.07 -28.36
N GLY A 16 16.31 -30.00 -27.44
CA GLY A 16 15.09 -30.79 -27.44
C GLY A 16 13.89 -30.02 -26.95
N TYR A 17 12.75 -30.68 -26.89
CA TYR A 17 11.55 -30.18 -26.26
C TYR A 17 11.25 -30.95 -24.98
N HIS A 18 11.12 -30.27 -23.87
CA HIS A 18 10.83 -30.85 -22.56
C HIS A 18 9.51 -30.26 -22.03
N LEU A 19 8.63 -31.14 -21.56
CA LEU A 19 7.34 -30.76 -20.97
C LEU A 19 7.15 -31.53 -19.66
N ASN A 20 6.75 -30.81 -18.61
CA ASN A 20 6.18 -31.40 -17.40
C ASN A 20 4.74 -30.90 -17.22
N ALA A 21 3.83 -31.86 -17.06
CA ALA A 21 2.40 -31.55 -16.89
C ALA A 21 1.81 -32.34 -15.72
N THR A 22 0.73 -31.83 -15.18
CA THR A 22 -0.08 -32.51 -14.16
C THR A 22 -1.47 -32.78 -14.71
N VAL A 23 -1.89 -34.07 -14.64
CA VAL A 23 -3.26 -34.46 -14.91
C VAL A 23 -3.99 -34.64 -13.59
N THR A 24 -5.05 -33.91 -13.36
CA THR A 24 -5.86 -33.96 -12.13
C THR A 24 -7.27 -34.42 -12.44
N ASN A 25 -7.75 -35.44 -11.73
CA ASN A 25 -9.14 -35.84 -11.79
C ASN A 25 -10.02 -34.88 -10.96
N THR A 26 -10.70 -33.97 -11.64
CA THR A 26 -11.67 -33.03 -11.04
C THR A 26 -13.11 -33.55 -11.05
N THR A 27 -13.32 -34.82 -11.52
CA THR A 27 -14.65 -35.44 -11.55
C THR A 27 -14.95 -36.20 -10.24
N GLY A 28 -16.21 -36.55 -10.04
CA GLY A 28 -16.63 -37.37 -8.90
C GLY A 28 -16.44 -38.88 -9.10
N GLN A 29 -15.82 -39.33 -10.19
CA GLN A 29 -15.63 -40.73 -10.54
C GLN A 29 -14.16 -41.00 -10.87
N GLU A 30 -13.72 -42.27 -10.75
CA GLU A 30 -12.39 -42.69 -11.17
C GLU A 30 -12.24 -42.49 -12.69
N ILE A 31 -11.14 -41.88 -13.09
CA ILE A 31 -10.71 -41.80 -14.49
C ILE A 31 -9.74 -42.98 -14.76
N PRO A 32 -10.02 -43.80 -15.79
CA PRO A 32 -9.16 -44.95 -16.12
C PRO A 32 -7.78 -44.50 -16.59
N ALA A 33 -6.81 -45.41 -16.53
CA ALA A 33 -5.47 -45.18 -17.10
C ALA A 33 -5.57 -44.76 -18.55
N GLY A 34 -4.71 -43.83 -18.97
CA GLY A 34 -4.74 -43.23 -20.29
C GLY A 34 -3.37 -42.76 -20.76
N THR A 35 -3.34 -42.02 -21.82
CA THR A 35 -2.14 -41.48 -22.43
C THR A 35 -2.24 -39.96 -22.58
N LEU A 36 -1.20 -39.26 -22.16
CA LEU A 36 -0.98 -37.85 -22.46
C LEU A 36 -0.14 -37.77 -23.74
N THR A 37 -0.67 -37.15 -24.78
CA THR A 37 -0.02 -36.99 -26.08
C THR A 37 0.31 -35.52 -26.31
N LEU A 38 1.52 -35.24 -26.73
CA LEU A 38 2.00 -33.93 -27.17
C LEU A 38 2.12 -33.94 -28.69
N ALA A 39 1.43 -33.04 -29.36
CA ALA A 39 1.41 -32.90 -30.81
C ALA A 39 1.58 -31.43 -31.23
N MET A 40 2.07 -31.20 -32.44
CA MET A 40 2.32 -29.87 -32.98
C MET A 40 2.00 -29.77 -34.47
N ASN A 41 1.97 -28.53 -35.00
CA ASN A 41 2.05 -28.30 -36.43
C ASN A 41 3.37 -27.59 -36.78
N ALA A 42 4.34 -28.35 -37.24
CA ALA A 42 5.68 -27.87 -37.61
C ALA A 42 5.67 -26.86 -38.78
N PHE A 43 4.64 -26.91 -39.63
CA PHE A 43 4.54 -26.12 -40.87
C PHE A 43 3.61 -24.90 -40.72
N TYR A 44 2.87 -24.78 -39.62
CA TYR A 44 1.97 -23.69 -39.42
C TYR A 44 2.71 -22.38 -39.18
N THR A 45 2.18 -21.28 -39.75
CA THR A 45 2.67 -19.92 -39.48
C THR A 45 1.46 -19.09 -39.14
N PHE A 46 1.47 -18.52 -37.93
CA PHE A 46 0.45 -17.59 -37.50
C PHE A 46 0.50 -16.33 -38.37
N VAL A 47 -0.66 -15.83 -38.81
CA VAL A 47 -0.79 -14.75 -39.79
C VAL A 47 -1.34 -13.46 -39.19
N SER A 48 -1.89 -13.52 -37.96
CA SER A 48 -2.41 -12.35 -37.25
C SER A 48 -2.34 -12.55 -35.73
N ARG A 49 -2.46 -11.46 -35.00
CA ARG A 49 -2.59 -11.49 -33.52
C ARG A 49 -3.81 -12.30 -33.09
N ASN A 50 -4.93 -12.14 -33.82
CA ASN A 50 -6.15 -12.92 -33.54
C ASN A 50 -5.95 -14.43 -33.74
N ASP A 51 -5.17 -14.83 -34.75
CA ASP A 51 -4.85 -16.25 -34.99
C ASP A 51 -4.09 -16.88 -33.80
N ILE A 52 -3.15 -16.12 -33.21
CA ILE A 52 -2.46 -16.52 -31.98
C ILE A 52 -3.44 -16.53 -30.78
N GLN A 53 -4.29 -15.53 -30.69
CA GLN A 53 -5.28 -15.42 -29.60
C GLN A 53 -6.29 -16.57 -29.67
N ASP A 54 -6.86 -16.84 -30.84
CA ASP A 54 -7.80 -17.93 -31.04
C ASP A 54 -7.19 -19.30 -30.66
N TRP A 55 -5.90 -19.50 -30.98
CA TRP A 55 -5.19 -20.69 -30.53
C TRP A 55 -4.99 -20.73 -29.02
N SER A 56 -4.66 -19.61 -28.40
CA SER A 56 -4.48 -19.48 -26.95
C SER A 56 -5.77 -19.80 -26.17
N GLU A 57 -6.92 -19.44 -26.74
CA GLU A 57 -8.25 -19.65 -26.19
C GLU A 57 -8.85 -21.04 -26.48
N GLY A 58 -8.13 -21.89 -27.22
CA GLY A 58 -8.66 -23.17 -27.66
C GLY A 58 -9.72 -23.09 -28.74
N ASN A 59 -9.96 -21.92 -29.33
CA ASN A 59 -10.93 -21.66 -30.39
C ASN A 59 -10.37 -21.95 -31.79
N GLY A 60 -9.03 -21.92 -31.94
CA GLY A 60 -8.34 -22.14 -33.21
C GLY A 60 -8.38 -23.59 -33.65
N ARG A 61 -8.94 -23.88 -34.82
CA ARG A 61 -8.98 -25.22 -35.41
C ARG A 61 -7.74 -25.50 -36.27
N ILE A 62 -6.56 -25.48 -35.63
CA ILE A 62 -5.29 -25.75 -36.31
C ILE A 62 -4.99 -27.24 -36.14
N PRO A 63 -4.87 -28.02 -37.22
CA PRO A 63 -4.46 -29.42 -37.13
C PRO A 63 -3.03 -29.54 -36.55
N THR A 64 -2.80 -30.50 -35.67
CA THR A 64 -1.48 -30.81 -35.08
C THR A 64 -1.04 -32.23 -35.45
N PRO A 65 -0.64 -32.48 -36.72
CA PRO A 65 -0.44 -33.81 -37.23
C PRO A 65 0.89 -34.45 -36.78
N GLN A 66 1.88 -33.68 -36.30
CA GLN A 66 3.16 -34.22 -35.86
C GLN A 66 3.10 -34.56 -34.36
N SER A 67 3.27 -35.85 -34.04
CA SER A 67 3.45 -36.30 -32.66
C SER A 67 4.86 -35.95 -32.17
N VAL A 68 4.92 -35.18 -31.07
CA VAL A 68 6.21 -34.84 -30.42
C VAL A 68 6.57 -35.88 -29.37
N GLY A 69 5.58 -36.41 -28.65
CA GLY A 69 5.78 -37.42 -27.65
C GLY A 69 4.49 -37.84 -26.96
N GLN A 70 4.60 -38.88 -26.16
CA GLN A 70 3.50 -39.36 -25.34
C GLN A 70 4.02 -39.94 -24.03
N ALA A 71 3.17 -39.97 -23.01
CA ALA A 71 3.48 -40.57 -21.71
C ALA A 71 2.22 -41.21 -21.11
N ASP A 72 2.39 -42.27 -20.35
CA ASP A 72 1.30 -42.98 -19.71
C ASP A 72 0.85 -42.21 -18.44
N VAL A 73 -0.45 -42.15 -18.26
CA VAL A 73 -1.10 -41.58 -17.07
C VAL A 73 -1.81 -42.74 -16.34
N PRO A 74 -1.51 -42.99 -15.06
CA PRO A 74 -2.19 -44.02 -14.28
C PRO A 74 -3.68 -43.69 -14.08
N ALA A 75 -4.47 -44.70 -13.68
CA ALA A 75 -5.85 -44.45 -13.24
C ALA A 75 -5.88 -43.50 -12.05
N LEU A 76 -6.79 -42.52 -12.09
CA LEU A 76 -6.87 -41.44 -11.09
C LEU A 76 -8.19 -41.52 -10.33
N GLN A 77 -8.15 -41.69 -9.02
CA GLN A 77 -9.28 -41.54 -8.15
C GLN A 77 -9.78 -40.07 -8.14
N PRO A 78 -11.03 -39.80 -7.75
CA PRO A 78 -11.53 -38.43 -7.59
C PRO A 78 -10.58 -37.58 -6.73
N GLY A 79 -10.18 -36.42 -7.25
CA GLY A 79 -9.23 -35.50 -6.60
C GLY A 79 -7.73 -35.89 -6.69
N ALA A 80 -7.40 -37.07 -7.24
CA ALA A 80 -6.00 -37.47 -7.42
C ALA A 80 -5.36 -36.79 -8.63
N SER A 81 -4.02 -36.64 -8.58
CA SER A 81 -3.20 -36.07 -9.64
C SER A 81 -2.02 -36.97 -9.97
N ALA A 82 -1.59 -36.92 -11.23
CA ALA A 82 -0.33 -37.54 -11.72
C ALA A 82 0.52 -36.50 -12.43
N ASN A 83 1.81 -36.45 -12.07
CA ASN A 83 2.81 -35.67 -12.80
C ASN A 83 3.41 -36.54 -13.92
N VAL A 84 3.51 -35.97 -15.10
CA VAL A 84 3.91 -36.64 -16.31
C VAL A 84 4.94 -35.80 -17.07
N SER A 85 5.99 -36.38 -17.56
CA SER A 85 7.03 -35.73 -18.37
C SER A 85 7.04 -36.30 -19.78
N ILE A 86 7.23 -35.43 -20.76
CA ILE A 86 7.45 -35.79 -22.16
C ILE A 86 8.74 -35.09 -22.61
N ASP A 87 9.69 -35.87 -23.07
CA ASP A 87 10.98 -35.39 -23.57
C ASP A 87 11.12 -35.81 -25.04
N ALA A 88 11.50 -34.85 -25.88
CA ALA A 88 11.78 -35.09 -27.31
C ALA A 88 13.18 -34.57 -27.64
N ASP A 89 13.99 -35.44 -28.26
CA ASP A 89 15.33 -35.10 -28.74
C ASP A 89 15.29 -34.08 -29.89
N ALA A 90 16.27 -33.19 -29.97
CA ALA A 90 16.36 -32.15 -31.01
C ALA A 90 16.29 -32.72 -32.45
N HIS A 91 16.76 -33.95 -32.67
CA HIS A 91 16.77 -34.62 -33.97
C HIS A 91 15.53 -35.46 -34.23
N GLN A 92 14.56 -35.47 -33.30
CA GLN A 92 13.31 -36.17 -33.53
C GLN A 92 12.59 -35.60 -34.76
N GLU A 93 12.00 -36.48 -35.57
CA GLU A 93 11.42 -36.16 -36.88
C GLU A 93 10.42 -34.98 -36.81
N SER A 94 9.58 -34.93 -35.77
CA SER A 94 8.60 -33.84 -35.56
C SER A 94 9.24 -32.49 -35.34
N LEU A 95 10.35 -32.42 -34.57
CA LEU A 95 11.09 -31.18 -34.32
C LEU A 95 11.95 -30.78 -35.50
N ALA A 96 12.62 -31.76 -36.14
CA ALA A 96 13.42 -31.58 -37.36
C ALA A 96 12.59 -31.14 -38.57
N ALA A 97 11.30 -31.44 -38.61
CA ALA A 97 10.36 -30.98 -39.66
C ALA A 97 10.10 -29.48 -39.64
N ILE A 98 10.43 -28.76 -38.56
CA ILE A 98 10.21 -27.31 -38.48
C ILE A 98 11.22 -26.59 -39.40
N ASN A 99 10.74 -26.10 -40.54
CA ASN A 99 11.54 -25.48 -41.58
C ASN A 99 11.47 -23.95 -41.62
N SER A 100 10.69 -23.32 -40.73
CA SER A 100 10.54 -21.87 -40.61
C SER A 100 10.62 -21.44 -39.15
N TRP A 101 11.30 -20.32 -38.87
CA TRP A 101 11.35 -19.75 -37.54
C TRP A 101 9.98 -19.18 -37.09
N GLY A 102 9.83 -18.90 -35.83
CA GLY A 102 8.64 -18.30 -35.24
C GLY A 102 7.77 -19.29 -34.46
N PRO A 103 6.64 -18.82 -33.93
CA PRO A 103 5.77 -19.61 -33.07
C PRO A 103 5.10 -20.77 -33.84
N LYS A 104 4.96 -21.91 -33.16
CA LYS A 104 4.26 -23.09 -33.64
C LYS A 104 3.19 -23.50 -32.64
N PRO A 105 1.99 -23.87 -33.11
CA PRO A 105 0.93 -24.36 -32.24
C PRO A 105 1.26 -25.77 -31.73
N VAL A 106 1.11 -25.95 -30.42
CA VAL A 106 1.34 -27.20 -29.69
C VAL A 106 0.06 -27.57 -28.94
N LEU A 107 -0.40 -28.79 -29.04
CA LEU A 107 -1.57 -29.35 -28.39
C LEU A 107 -1.16 -30.48 -27.45
N LEU A 108 -1.56 -30.35 -26.20
CA LEU A 108 -1.47 -31.39 -25.19
C LEU A 108 -2.86 -32.01 -25.03
N SER A 109 -2.97 -33.34 -25.21
CA SER A 109 -4.26 -34.05 -25.15
C SER A 109 -4.14 -35.30 -24.26
N TYR A 110 -4.97 -35.33 -23.21
CA TYR A 110 -5.13 -36.52 -22.37
C TYR A 110 -6.32 -37.35 -22.88
N SER A 111 -6.07 -38.60 -23.18
CA SER A 111 -7.04 -39.55 -23.69
C SER A 111 -7.08 -40.82 -22.85
N ALA A 112 -8.25 -41.36 -22.58
CA ALA A 112 -8.46 -42.66 -21.97
C ALA A 112 -9.49 -43.46 -22.77
N ASN A 113 -9.24 -44.76 -22.95
CA ASN A 113 -10.05 -45.66 -23.76
C ASN A 113 -10.31 -45.12 -25.18
N GLY A 114 -9.33 -44.40 -25.76
CA GLY A 114 -9.42 -43.83 -27.10
C GLY A 114 -10.28 -42.55 -27.21
N THR A 115 -10.77 -42.01 -26.10
CA THR A 115 -11.57 -40.77 -26.06
C THR A 115 -10.74 -39.65 -25.43
N PRO A 116 -10.62 -38.46 -26.08
CA PRO A 116 -10.03 -37.28 -25.46
C PRO A 116 -10.87 -36.80 -24.27
N LEU A 117 -10.26 -36.64 -23.10
CA LEU A 117 -10.90 -36.21 -21.88
C LEU A 117 -10.54 -34.77 -21.49
N ALA A 118 -9.32 -34.31 -21.84
CA ALA A 118 -8.86 -32.96 -21.61
C ALA A 118 -7.86 -32.56 -22.69
N GLN A 119 -7.85 -31.29 -23.04
CA GLN A 119 -6.91 -30.68 -23.96
C GLN A 119 -6.40 -29.37 -23.37
N SER A 120 -5.17 -29.00 -23.73
CA SER A 120 -4.59 -27.69 -23.45
C SER A 120 -3.71 -27.26 -24.61
N HIS A 121 -3.89 -26.03 -25.04
CA HIS A 121 -3.12 -25.42 -26.11
C HIS A 121 -1.86 -24.75 -25.52
N THR A 122 -0.79 -24.70 -26.28
CA THR A 122 0.43 -23.96 -25.92
C THR A 122 1.22 -23.64 -27.17
N PHE A 123 2.41 -23.06 -26.98
CA PHE A 123 3.30 -22.65 -28.05
C PHE A 123 4.68 -23.19 -27.84
N VAL A 124 5.42 -23.38 -28.95
CA VAL A 124 6.88 -23.46 -28.98
C VAL A 124 7.36 -22.51 -30.07
N THR A 125 8.40 -21.73 -29.79
CA THR A 125 8.92 -20.79 -30.78
C THR A 125 10.29 -21.26 -31.29
N ARG A 126 10.35 -21.58 -32.56
CA ARG A 126 11.60 -22.03 -33.25
C ARG A 126 12.45 -20.83 -33.59
N THR A 127 13.74 -20.85 -33.23
CA THR A 127 14.72 -19.83 -33.65
C THR A 127 15.09 -19.99 -35.14
N GLY A 128 15.76 -19.02 -35.71
CA GLY A 128 16.28 -19.06 -37.07
C GLY A 128 17.55 -19.90 -37.22
N ALA A 129 18.15 -20.39 -36.13
CA ALA A 129 19.38 -21.18 -36.15
C ALA A 129 19.22 -22.46 -36.98
N GLY A 130 20.14 -22.72 -37.89
CA GLY A 130 20.06 -23.88 -38.79
C GLY A 130 19.03 -23.77 -39.92
N LEU A 131 18.27 -22.64 -40.00
CA LEU A 131 17.28 -22.37 -41.05
C LEU A 131 17.82 -21.34 -42.06
N HIS A 132 17.36 -21.44 -43.32
CA HIS A 132 17.67 -20.45 -44.36
C HIS A 132 16.70 -19.27 -44.27
N THR A 133 16.85 -18.45 -43.25
CA THR A 133 16.01 -17.26 -43.06
C THR A 133 16.80 -15.97 -43.33
N PRO A 134 16.18 -14.91 -43.90
CA PRO A 134 16.83 -13.62 -44.01
C PRO A 134 17.22 -13.10 -42.64
N SER A 135 18.38 -12.44 -42.54
CA SER A 135 18.73 -11.69 -41.34
C SER A 135 17.84 -10.44 -41.20
N THR A 136 17.18 -10.28 -40.10
CA THR A 136 16.36 -9.12 -39.76
C THR A 136 16.88 -8.47 -38.49
N PRO A 137 16.72 -7.14 -38.30
CA PRO A 137 17.02 -6.49 -37.03
C PRO A 137 16.23 -7.15 -35.89
N ALA A 138 16.86 -7.32 -34.74
CA ALA A 138 16.14 -7.78 -33.56
C ALA A 138 15.21 -6.67 -33.04
N LEU A 139 14.08 -7.09 -32.44
CA LEU A 139 13.19 -6.21 -31.71
C LEU A 139 13.86 -5.84 -30.37
N HIS A 140 14.06 -4.54 -30.13
CA HIS A 140 14.63 -4.08 -28.87
C HIS A 140 13.60 -4.22 -27.74
N ILE A 141 14.01 -4.77 -26.60
CA ILE A 141 13.13 -4.96 -25.45
C ILE A 141 13.83 -4.48 -24.17
N THR A 142 13.15 -3.67 -23.39
CA THR A 142 13.57 -3.23 -22.05
C THR A 142 12.64 -3.83 -21.03
N VAL A 143 13.17 -4.56 -20.05
CA VAL A 143 12.39 -5.13 -18.94
C VAL A 143 12.68 -4.33 -17.69
N ALA A 144 11.65 -3.73 -17.07
CA ALA A 144 11.77 -2.90 -15.89
C ALA A 144 11.06 -3.54 -14.70
N GLN A 145 11.80 -3.75 -13.61
CA GLN A 145 11.32 -4.27 -12.33
C GLN A 145 11.25 -3.13 -11.31
N PRO A 146 10.06 -2.73 -10.84
CA PRO A 146 9.97 -1.84 -9.69
C PRO A 146 10.41 -2.59 -8.43
N LEU A 147 11.32 -2.00 -7.67
CA LEU A 147 11.80 -2.55 -6.41
C LEU A 147 11.20 -1.74 -5.26
N ALA A 148 10.11 -2.23 -4.73
CA ALA A 148 9.35 -1.65 -3.62
C ALA A 148 8.87 -2.75 -2.65
N ALA A 149 8.32 -2.36 -1.52
CA ALA A 149 7.73 -3.30 -0.57
C ALA A 149 6.35 -3.77 -1.03
N ASN A 150 6.07 -5.07 -0.90
CA ASN A 150 4.73 -5.63 -1.12
C ASN A 150 3.71 -5.16 -0.07
N GLY A 151 4.20 -4.68 1.06
CA GLY A 151 3.37 -4.15 2.14
C GLY A 151 4.19 -3.37 3.16
N TRP A 152 3.56 -2.38 3.77
CA TRP A 152 4.15 -1.57 4.82
C TRP A 152 3.40 -1.74 6.14
N THR A 153 4.15 -1.78 7.24
CA THR A 153 3.62 -1.81 8.60
C THR A 153 4.29 -0.73 9.45
N THR A 154 3.62 -0.35 10.54
CA THR A 154 4.19 0.63 11.48
C THR A 154 4.98 -0.09 12.57
N ASP A 155 6.22 0.34 12.83
CA ASP A 155 6.98 -0.13 14.00
C ASP A 155 6.42 0.51 15.28
N SER A 156 5.47 -0.18 15.92
CA SER A 156 4.80 0.28 17.14
C SER A 156 5.78 0.53 18.30
N LYS A 157 6.92 -0.19 18.33
CA LYS A 157 7.94 0.00 19.37
C LYS A 157 8.68 1.31 19.16
N LEU A 158 9.12 1.60 17.94
CA LEU A 158 9.75 2.89 17.61
C LEU A 158 8.77 4.05 17.78
N LEU A 159 7.49 3.84 17.47
CA LEU A 159 6.45 4.84 17.68
C LEU A 159 6.28 5.17 19.16
N GLY A 160 6.23 4.15 20.03
CA GLY A 160 6.21 4.32 21.47
C GLY A 160 7.46 5.05 21.97
N GLN A 161 8.65 4.63 21.55
CA GLN A 161 9.90 5.32 21.90
C GLN A 161 9.90 6.80 21.48
N LEU A 162 9.43 7.11 20.28
CA LEU A 162 9.33 8.50 19.81
C LEU A 162 8.45 9.35 20.74
N VAL A 163 7.33 8.80 21.21
CA VAL A 163 6.37 9.52 22.07
C VAL A 163 6.89 9.63 23.50
N ASP A 164 7.46 8.55 24.06
CA ASP A 164 7.78 8.45 25.48
C ASP A 164 9.19 8.97 25.83
N GLU A 165 10.18 8.85 24.92
CA GLU A 165 11.58 9.22 25.18
C GLU A 165 11.92 10.67 24.75
N GLY A 166 10.99 11.42 24.16
CA GLY A 166 11.24 12.80 23.69
C GLY A 166 12.00 12.92 22.39
N GLY A 167 12.07 11.83 21.63
CA GLY A 167 12.67 11.78 20.30
C GLY A 167 13.50 10.53 20.06
N ILE A 168 13.80 10.29 18.79
CA ILE A 168 14.64 9.19 18.32
C ILE A 168 15.64 9.70 17.29
N SER A 169 16.67 8.90 16.96
CA SER A 169 17.61 9.28 15.89
C SER A 169 16.93 9.36 14.52
N SER A 170 17.47 10.17 13.62
CA SER A 170 16.92 10.31 12.25
C SER A 170 16.90 8.98 11.49
N SER A 171 17.87 8.09 11.73
CA SER A 171 17.92 6.75 11.14
C SER A 171 16.82 5.82 11.66
N LYS A 172 16.44 5.94 12.94
CA LYS A 172 15.29 5.23 13.52
C LYS A 172 13.98 5.83 13.01
N LEU A 173 13.89 7.16 12.89
CA LEU A 173 12.69 7.84 12.40
C LEU A 173 12.33 7.39 10.97
N ALA A 174 13.32 7.21 10.10
CA ALA A 174 13.12 6.69 8.75
C ALA A 174 12.57 5.25 8.72
N LYS A 175 12.72 4.51 9.82
CA LYS A 175 12.23 3.12 9.97
C LYS A 175 10.92 3.02 10.76
N ILE A 176 10.17 4.08 10.92
CA ILE A 176 8.82 4.04 11.51
C ILE A 176 7.85 3.27 10.63
N ALA A 177 7.94 3.46 9.30
CA ALA A 177 7.34 2.56 8.33
C ALA A 177 8.37 1.49 7.96
N ILE A 178 8.01 0.23 8.12
CA ILE A 178 8.86 -0.92 7.80
C ILE A 178 8.15 -1.82 6.78
N PRO A 179 8.89 -2.39 5.83
CA PRO A 179 8.38 -3.41 4.92
C PRO A 179 7.88 -4.64 5.69
N SER A 180 7.05 -5.45 5.04
CA SER A 180 6.57 -6.72 5.60
C SER A 180 7.74 -7.67 5.90
N LYS A 181 7.53 -8.63 6.80
CA LYS A 181 8.59 -9.58 7.19
C LYS A 181 9.10 -10.45 6.05
N ASP A 182 8.27 -10.67 5.04
CA ASP A 182 8.61 -11.52 3.89
C ASP A 182 9.47 -10.80 2.85
N ASP A 183 9.53 -9.46 2.92
CA ASP A 183 10.31 -8.64 1.98
C ASP A 183 11.83 -8.92 2.06
N ASP A 184 12.37 -9.26 3.22
CA ASP A 184 13.79 -9.62 3.35
C ASP A 184 14.16 -10.86 2.53
N ALA A 185 13.33 -11.89 2.55
CA ALA A 185 13.55 -13.13 1.79
C ALA A 185 13.37 -12.88 0.28
N ARG A 186 12.32 -12.12 -0.08
CA ARG A 186 12.06 -11.72 -1.47
C ARG A 186 13.20 -10.89 -2.04
N LEU A 187 13.69 -9.89 -1.32
CA LEU A 187 14.82 -9.07 -1.75
C LEU A 187 16.08 -9.90 -2.01
N LYS A 188 16.40 -10.88 -1.14
CA LYS A 188 17.53 -11.79 -1.36
C LYS A 188 17.39 -12.60 -2.63
N SER A 189 16.19 -13.14 -2.92
CA SER A 189 15.92 -13.87 -4.15
C SER A 189 16.00 -12.96 -5.38
N LEU A 190 15.43 -11.76 -5.32
CA LEU A 190 15.54 -10.75 -6.38
C LEU A 190 16.99 -10.34 -6.65
N GLN A 191 17.82 -10.20 -5.63
CA GLN A 191 19.25 -9.89 -5.80
C GLN A 191 19.99 -11.00 -6.58
N GLN A 192 19.62 -12.27 -6.40
CA GLN A 192 20.18 -13.37 -7.18
C GLN A 192 19.76 -13.26 -8.66
N THR A 193 18.48 -12.95 -8.91
CA THR A 193 17.98 -12.69 -10.26
C THR A 193 18.67 -11.50 -10.90
N PHE A 194 18.86 -10.38 -10.18
CA PHE A 194 19.56 -9.19 -10.67
C PHE A 194 21.03 -9.47 -11.01
N ALA A 195 21.69 -10.33 -10.23
CA ALA A 195 23.08 -10.73 -10.48
C ALA A 195 23.21 -11.67 -11.69
N LYS A 196 22.18 -12.44 -12.00
CA LYS A 196 22.14 -13.34 -13.16
C LYS A 196 21.81 -12.61 -14.47
N HIS A 197 20.95 -11.60 -14.42
CA HIS A 197 20.40 -10.89 -15.57
C HIS A 197 20.80 -9.40 -15.55
N ASP A 198 21.96 -9.10 -16.08
CA ASP A 198 22.55 -7.75 -16.03
C ASP A 198 21.72 -6.66 -16.75
N MET A 199 20.89 -7.05 -17.73
CA MET A 199 20.06 -6.14 -18.50
C MET A 199 18.68 -5.89 -17.92
N LEU A 200 18.27 -6.65 -16.90
CA LEU A 200 17.02 -6.34 -16.16
C LEU A 200 17.17 -5.00 -15.45
N GLN A 201 16.28 -4.07 -15.75
CA GLN A 201 16.32 -2.68 -15.20
C GLN A 201 15.63 -2.61 -13.85
N VAL A 202 16.37 -2.30 -12.80
CA VAL A 202 15.87 -2.21 -11.43
C VAL A 202 15.57 -0.76 -11.10
N VAL A 203 14.29 -0.43 -10.86
CA VAL A 203 13.84 0.94 -10.52
C VAL A 203 13.33 0.94 -9.07
N GLY A 204 14.15 1.45 -8.15
CA GLY A 204 13.90 1.33 -6.72
C GLY A 204 13.07 2.47 -6.13
N ASP A 205 12.10 2.14 -5.25
CA ASP A 205 11.52 3.14 -4.35
C ASP A 205 12.58 3.61 -3.35
N PRO A 206 12.95 4.91 -3.34
CA PRO A 206 14.01 5.40 -2.46
C PRO A 206 13.69 5.24 -0.97
N THR A 207 12.41 5.16 -0.57
CA THR A 207 12.02 4.92 0.83
C THR A 207 12.20 3.45 1.21
N TYR A 208 11.93 2.53 0.30
CA TYR A 208 12.23 1.11 0.47
C TYR A 208 13.73 0.86 0.58
N LEU A 209 14.52 1.47 -0.31
CA LEU A 209 15.99 1.40 -0.28
C LEU A 209 16.57 1.98 1.04
N GLN A 210 15.90 2.94 1.66
CA GLN A 210 16.30 3.49 2.95
C GLN A 210 15.94 2.56 4.13
N ALA A 211 14.87 1.79 4.01
CA ALA A 211 14.38 0.88 5.05
C ALA A 211 15.12 -0.46 5.04
N MET A 212 15.50 -0.95 3.86
CA MET A 212 16.12 -2.26 3.62
C MET A 212 17.63 -2.15 3.39
N ALA A 213 18.29 -3.30 3.21
CA ALA A 213 19.65 -3.33 2.73
C ALA A 213 19.70 -2.90 1.25
N MET A 214 20.64 -2.00 0.91
CA MET A 214 20.83 -1.54 -0.46
C MET A 214 21.14 -2.73 -1.39
N PRO A 215 20.42 -2.93 -2.49
CA PRO A 215 20.74 -3.95 -3.47
C PRO A 215 22.06 -3.62 -4.19
N THR A 216 22.63 -4.64 -4.84
CA THR A 216 23.91 -4.51 -5.56
C THR A 216 23.82 -3.60 -6.78
N ARG A 217 22.61 -3.46 -7.35
CA ARG A 217 22.34 -2.60 -8.50
C ARG A 217 20.98 -1.93 -8.39
N VAL A 218 20.93 -0.66 -8.76
CA VAL A 218 19.72 0.15 -8.98
C VAL A 218 19.97 1.01 -10.22
N ASP A 219 19.13 0.87 -11.25
CA ASP A 219 19.29 1.53 -12.56
C ASP A 219 18.47 2.83 -12.64
N GLY A 220 17.55 3.02 -11.69
CA GLY A 220 16.72 4.22 -11.56
C GLY A 220 15.95 4.22 -10.25
N ILE A 221 15.32 5.34 -9.92
CA ILE A 221 14.47 5.46 -8.75
C ILE A 221 13.09 5.96 -9.11
N THR A 222 12.09 5.53 -8.34
CA THR A 222 10.71 6.03 -8.43
C THR A 222 10.51 7.28 -7.57
N GLN A 223 9.29 7.83 -7.57
CA GLN A 223 8.87 8.78 -6.54
C GLN A 223 8.83 8.10 -5.16
N PRO A 224 9.13 8.87 -4.07
CA PRO A 224 9.15 8.31 -2.72
C PRO A 224 7.83 7.63 -2.35
N ALA A 225 7.91 6.44 -1.77
CA ALA A 225 6.79 5.59 -1.35
C ALA A 225 5.83 5.23 -2.50
N LEU A 226 6.30 5.23 -3.75
CA LEU A 226 5.43 5.07 -4.93
C LEU A 226 4.20 5.99 -4.88
N PHE A 227 4.34 7.21 -4.36
CA PHE A 227 3.22 8.14 -4.22
C PHE A 227 2.40 8.23 -5.51
N ASP A 228 1.10 8.00 -5.41
CA ASP A 228 0.22 7.92 -6.58
C ASP A 228 -0.06 9.31 -7.17
N ILE A 229 0.81 9.74 -8.11
CA ILE A 229 0.69 11.03 -8.81
C ILE A 229 -0.56 11.05 -9.68
N THR A 230 -0.93 9.90 -10.26
CA THR A 230 -2.09 9.78 -11.14
C THR A 230 -3.39 9.96 -10.35
N ALA A 231 -3.54 9.29 -9.21
CA ALA A 231 -4.68 9.51 -8.32
C ALA A 231 -4.69 10.91 -7.71
N TYR A 232 -3.53 11.46 -7.32
CA TYR A 232 -3.42 12.85 -6.84
C TYR A 232 -3.97 13.84 -7.87
N SER A 233 -3.61 13.65 -9.13
CA SER A 233 -4.09 14.48 -10.24
C SER A 233 -5.59 14.30 -10.47
N ALA A 234 -6.07 13.05 -10.53
CA ALA A 234 -7.46 12.69 -10.77
C ALA A 234 -8.41 13.22 -9.68
N MET A 235 -7.98 13.16 -8.42
CA MET A 235 -8.76 13.69 -7.29
C MET A 235 -8.86 15.22 -7.34
N ASN A 236 -7.89 15.90 -7.93
CA ASN A 236 -7.83 17.36 -8.09
C ASN A 236 -8.18 18.14 -6.82
N ASN A 237 -7.74 17.64 -5.66
CA ASN A 237 -8.06 18.18 -4.34
C ASN A 237 -6.79 18.41 -3.49
N ALA A 238 -5.89 19.28 -3.98
CA ALA A 238 -4.66 19.63 -3.28
C ALA A 238 -4.87 20.08 -1.81
N PRO A 239 -5.96 20.83 -1.45
CA PRO A 239 -6.22 21.15 -0.06
C PRO A 239 -6.43 19.94 0.85
N ALA A 240 -7.11 18.87 0.38
CA ALA A 240 -7.31 17.65 1.16
C ALA A 240 -5.97 16.92 1.41
N TYR A 241 -5.09 16.84 0.40
CA TYR A 241 -3.74 16.30 0.58
C TYR A 241 -2.91 17.15 1.55
N SER A 242 -2.95 18.48 1.42
CA SER A 242 -2.25 19.39 2.35
C SER A 242 -2.73 19.25 3.78
N ALA A 243 -4.01 18.96 4.00
CA ALA A 243 -4.57 18.72 5.34
C ALA A 243 -3.96 17.45 5.99
N THR A 244 -3.55 16.45 5.21
CA THR A 244 -2.82 15.27 5.70
C THR A 244 -1.34 15.57 6.04
N GLY A 245 -0.84 16.75 5.77
CA GLY A 245 0.58 17.11 5.90
C GLY A 245 1.42 16.79 4.66
N ILE A 246 0.81 16.25 3.60
CA ILE A 246 1.49 15.95 2.33
C ILE A 246 1.36 17.14 1.38
N ASN A 247 2.49 17.56 0.84
CA ASN A 247 2.58 18.56 -0.23
C ASN A 247 3.52 18.06 -1.35
N ASP A 248 3.49 18.74 -2.46
CA ASP A 248 4.20 18.35 -3.69
C ASP A 248 5.71 18.10 -3.49
N ARG A 249 6.35 18.73 -2.49
CA ARG A 249 7.79 18.56 -2.23
C ARG A 249 8.15 17.18 -1.70
N GLN A 250 7.22 16.47 -1.03
CA GLN A 250 7.50 15.17 -0.44
C GLN A 250 7.63 14.05 -1.48
N TRP A 251 7.01 14.20 -2.63
CA TRP A 251 7.07 13.22 -3.72
C TRP A 251 7.78 13.74 -4.98
N SER A 252 8.49 14.87 -4.93
CA SER A 252 9.26 15.44 -6.04
C SER A 252 10.49 14.59 -6.42
N ALA A 253 10.96 14.70 -7.65
CA ALA A 253 12.18 14.07 -8.12
C ALA A 253 13.41 14.47 -7.29
N ALA A 254 13.48 15.72 -6.83
CA ALA A 254 14.53 16.18 -5.94
C ALA A 254 14.50 15.48 -4.57
N LYS A 255 13.29 15.23 -4.02
CA LYS A 255 13.14 14.49 -2.79
C LYS A 255 13.51 13.01 -2.97
N ALA A 256 13.12 12.40 -4.09
CA ALA A 256 13.49 11.03 -4.43
C ALA A 256 15.01 10.85 -4.43
N ARG A 257 15.75 11.70 -5.18
CA ARG A 257 17.22 11.67 -5.20
C ARG A 257 17.84 11.88 -3.82
N LYS A 258 17.35 12.85 -3.05
CA LYS A 258 17.85 13.11 -1.70
C LYS A 258 17.62 11.91 -0.75
N THR A 259 16.49 11.22 -0.88
CA THR A 259 16.20 10.02 -0.08
C THR A 259 17.13 8.88 -0.49
N TYR A 260 17.35 8.66 -1.78
CA TYR A 260 18.31 7.70 -2.32
C TYR A 260 19.74 7.97 -1.84
N GLN A 261 20.22 9.22 -1.97
CA GLN A 261 21.53 9.65 -1.46
C GLN A 261 21.69 9.36 0.03
N SER A 262 20.64 9.59 0.82
CA SER A 262 20.64 9.27 2.25
C SER A 262 20.70 7.76 2.51
N ALA A 263 20.00 6.96 1.70
CA ALA A 263 20.03 5.50 1.80
C ALA A 263 21.40 4.92 1.45
N LEU A 264 22.05 5.48 0.42
CA LEU A 264 23.39 5.08 -0.02
C LEU A 264 24.52 5.61 0.90
N GLY A 265 24.25 6.69 1.65
CA GLY A 265 25.27 7.40 2.42
C GLY A 265 26.22 8.26 1.58
N ASP A 266 25.87 8.54 0.32
CA ASP A 266 26.64 9.36 -0.62
C ASP A 266 25.78 10.52 -1.14
N SER A 267 26.11 11.74 -0.72
CA SER A 267 25.40 12.96 -1.11
C SER A 267 25.63 13.36 -2.59
N ASN A 268 26.61 12.78 -3.26
CA ASN A 268 26.97 13.08 -4.65
C ASN A 268 26.45 12.02 -5.63
N ALA A 269 25.83 10.94 -5.13
CA ALA A 269 25.26 9.91 -5.98
C ALA A 269 24.20 10.52 -6.90
N ASP A 270 24.37 10.32 -8.21
CA ASP A 270 23.42 10.74 -9.22
C ASP A 270 22.68 9.52 -9.78
N ILE A 271 21.37 9.66 -9.94
CA ILE A 271 20.51 8.62 -10.48
C ILE A 271 19.29 9.24 -11.14
N THR A 272 18.81 8.61 -12.20
CA THR A 272 17.60 9.05 -12.90
C THR A 272 16.36 8.75 -12.04
N ALA A 273 15.53 9.78 -11.85
CA ALA A 273 14.23 9.63 -11.20
C ALA A 273 13.14 9.55 -12.26
N TYR A 274 12.37 8.48 -12.22
CA TYR A 274 11.19 8.24 -13.04
C TYR A 274 9.94 8.46 -12.19
N ALA A 275 8.86 9.02 -12.79
CA ALA A 275 7.56 8.93 -12.15
C ALA A 275 6.89 7.62 -12.61
N TRP A 276 6.67 6.70 -11.68
CA TRP A 276 6.03 5.41 -11.94
C TRP A 276 4.52 5.56 -11.86
N GLN A 277 3.77 4.91 -12.77
CA GLN A 277 2.30 4.98 -12.77
C GLN A 277 1.72 4.40 -11.50
N GLY A 278 0.69 5.07 -10.97
CA GLY A 278 -0.15 4.57 -9.88
C GLY A 278 -1.42 3.91 -10.42
N ASN A 279 -2.51 4.03 -9.65
CA ASN A 279 -3.79 3.39 -10.01
C ASN A 279 -4.56 4.08 -11.16
N GLY A 280 -4.24 5.34 -11.44
CA GLY A 280 -4.89 6.10 -12.50
C GLY A 280 -4.07 6.18 -13.77
N ASN A 281 -4.63 6.80 -14.80
CA ASN A 281 -3.99 6.96 -16.09
C ASN A 281 -3.12 8.23 -16.14
N TRP A 282 -2.08 8.21 -16.96
CA TRP A 282 -1.25 9.38 -17.25
C TRP A 282 -1.99 10.37 -18.18
N THR A 283 -3.02 11.05 -17.66
CA THR A 283 -3.68 12.15 -18.36
C THR A 283 -2.73 13.34 -18.52
N LEU A 284 -3.04 14.29 -19.39
CA LEU A 284 -2.26 15.52 -19.56
C LEU A 284 -2.08 16.27 -18.22
N GLN A 285 -3.11 16.26 -17.37
CA GLN A 285 -3.06 16.88 -16.05
C GLN A 285 -2.05 16.16 -15.13
N ALA A 286 -2.04 14.82 -15.12
CA ALA A 286 -1.09 14.03 -14.33
C ALA A 286 0.34 14.20 -14.82
N LEU A 287 0.57 14.19 -16.14
CA LEU A 287 1.85 14.46 -16.77
C LEU A 287 2.37 15.85 -16.42
N THR A 288 1.49 16.88 -16.47
CA THR A 288 1.83 18.25 -16.07
C THR A 288 2.25 18.31 -14.60
N LYS A 289 1.55 17.58 -13.69
CA LYS A 289 1.92 17.51 -12.27
C LYS A 289 3.28 16.84 -12.07
N ALA A 290 3.54 15.72 -12.72
CA ALA A 290 4.83 15.04 -12.66
C ALA A 290 5.96 15.97 -13.14
N ARG A 291 5.75 16.67 -14.26
CA ARG A 291 6.72 17.60 -14.82
C ARG A 291 7.01 18.79 -13.89
N GLN A 292 5.99 19.37 -13.26
CA GLN A 292 6.12 20.43 -12.26
C GLN A 292 6.97 20.00 -11.06
N GLN A 293 6.96 18.71 -10.71
CA GLN A 293 7.77 18.16 -9.62
C GLN A 293 9.15 17.66 -10.04
N GLY A 294 9.56 17.99 -11.28
CA GLY A 294 10.92 17.79 -11.79
C GLY A 294 11.16 16.41 -12.41
N TYR A 295 10.11 15.63 -12.67
CA TYR A 295 10.25 14.41 -13.47
C TYR A 295 10.34 14.78 -14.96
N GLY A 296 11.39 14.31 -15.62
CA GLY A 296 11.55 14.45 -17.07
C GLY A 296 11.02 13.25 -17.84
N THR A 297 10.83 12.13 -17.15
CA THR A 297 10.37 10.87 -17.73
C THR A 297 9.40 10.19 -16.77
N VAL A 298 8.29 9.70 -17.31
CA VAL A 298 7.32 8.85 -16.60
C VAL A 298 7.31 7.46 -17.22
N ILE A 299 6.96 6.45 -16.41
CA ILE A 299 6.73 5.08 -16.87
C ILE A 299 5.23 4.84 -16.78
N ALA A 300 4.62 4.54 -17.94
CA ALA A 300 3.23 4.14 -18.04
C ALA A 300 3.16 2.61 -18.11
N THR A 301 2.57 2.02 -17.10
CA THR A 301 2.48 0.56 -16.95
C THR A 301 1.22 -0.04 -17.56
N HIS A 302 0.23 0.79 -17.82
CA HIS A 302 -1.06 0.41 -18.42
C HIS A 302 -1.76 1.60 -19.07
N ASP A 303 -2.71 1.33 -19.95
CA ASP A 303 -3.66 2.29 -20.56
C ASP A 303 -3.03 3.54 -21.21
N PHE A 304 -1.87 3.41 -21.81
CA PHE A 304 -1.24 4.48 -22.55
C PHE A 304 -1.06 4.14 -24.04
N GLU A 305 -0.89 2.87 -24.38
CA GLU A 305 -0.82 2.39 -25.76
C GLU A 305 -2.21 1.91 -26.22
N GLU A 306 -2.56 2.18 -27.47
CA GLU A 306 -3.79 1.62 -28.07
C GLU A 306 -3.57 0.15 -28.43
N ASP A 307 -4.38 -0.76 -27.89
CA ASP A 307 -4.35 -2.20 -28.17
C ASP A 307 -4.69 -2.53 -29.64
N ASP A 308 -5.44 -1.65 -30.30
CA ASP A 308 -5.92 -1.81 -31.68
C ASP A 308 -4.90 -1.39 -32.76
N ALA A 309 -3.68 -0.98 -32.38
CA ALA A 309 -2.66 -0.64 -33.36
C ALA A 309 -2.36 -1.84 -34.27
N ALA A 310 -2.36 -1.62 -35.59
CA ALA A 310 -2.11 -2.68 -36.58
C ALA A 310 -0.75 -3.36 -36.43
N THR A 311 0.23 -2.65 -35.84
CA THR A 311 1.57 -3.16 -35.52
C THR A 311 2.05 -2.58 -34.21
N VAL A 312 2.90 -3.33 -33.49
CA VAL A 312 3.51 -2.83 -32.25
C VAL A 312 4.44 -1.66 -32.55
N ARG A 313 4.38 -0.62 -31.73
CA ARG A 313 5.16 0.62 -31.85
C ARG A 313 6.28 0.68 -30.81
N THR A 314 7.22 1.60 -30.99
CA THR A 314 8.20 1.96 -29.95
C THR A 314 7.47 2.57 -28.76
N GLY A 315 7.68 2.01 -27.56
CA GLY A 315 7.05 2.46 -26.30
C GLY A 315 7.64 3.79 -25.78
N LYS A 316 7.72 4.81 -26.63
CA LYS A 316 8.17 6.15 -26.27
C LYS A 316 7.32 7.21 -26.94
N THR A 317 6.85 8.16 -26.14
CA THR A 317 6.10 9.34 -26.59
C THR A 317 6.62 10.57 -25.85
N VAL A 318 6.66 11.72 -26.52
CA VAL A 318 6.95 13.01 -25.87
C VAL A 318 5.68 13.83 -25.88
N VAL A 319 5.23 14.21 -24.67
CA VAL A 319 4.02 15.01 -24.48
C VAL A 319 4.40 16.43 -24.05
N SER A 320 3.91 17.42 -24.76
CA SER A 320 4.08 18.83 -24.39
C SER A 320 3.04 19.21 -23.34
N THR A 321 3.52 19.71 -22.20
CA THR A 321 2.68 20.19 -21.09
C THR A 321 2.94 21.67 -20.83
N ASP A 322 2.06 22.31 -20.05
CA ASP A 322 2.26 23.71 -19.61
C ASP A 322 3.53 23.90 -18.76
N ALA A 323 4.09 22.80 -18.22
CA ALA A 323 5.33 22.80 -17.44
C ALA A 323 6.58 22.43 -18.27
N GLY A 324 6.44 22.24 -19.58
CA GLY A 324 7.46 21.77 -20.53
C GLY A 324 7.26 20.32 -20.95
N ASP A 325 8.08 19.84 -21.86
CA ASP A 325 7.98 18.50 -22.42
C ASP A 325 8.32 17.42 -21.38
N ILE A 326 7.60 16.30 -21.46
CA ILE A 326 7.81 15.13 -20.64
C ILE A 326 7.82 13.87 -21.52
N THR A 327 8.80 12.99 -21.29
CA THR A 327 8.88 11.71 -21.99
C THR A 327 8.04 10.67 -21.27
N VAL A 328 7.18 9.98 -21.98
CA VAL A 328 6.44 8.83 -21.52
C VAL A 328 7.07 7.57 -22.10
N LEU A 329 7.45 6.63 -21.25
CA LEU A 329 7.85 5.28 -21.63
C LEU A 329 6.65 4.37 -21.34
N SER A 330 5.97 3.91 -22.39
CA SER A 330 4.76 3.10 -22.28
C SER A 330 5.08 1.62 -22.39
N ALA A 331 4.57 0.84 -21.44
CA ALA A 331 4.66 -0.60 -21.44
C ALA A 331 3.79 -1.19 -22.58
N GLN A 332 4.32 -2.21 -23.25
CA GLN A 332 3.52 -3.01 -24.16
C GLN A 332 2.56 -3.87 -23.35
N ASN A 333 1.24 -3.66 -23.51
CA ASN A 333 0.21 -4.17 -22.63
C ASN A 333 0.16 -5.70 -22.55
N VAL A 334 0.17 -6.40 -23.71
CA VAL A 334 0.09 -7.87 -23.75
C VAL A 334 1.31 -8.52 -23.13
N LEU A 335 2.52 -8.08 -23.51
CA LEU A 335 3.76 -8.66 -22.99
C LEU A 335 3.92 -8.36 -21.50
N SER A 336 3.62 -7.15 -21.06
CA SER A 336 3.68 -6.80 -19.64
C SER A 336 2.62 -7.55 -18.83
N GLY A 337 1.41 -7.69 -19.34
CA GLY A 337 0.35 -8.48 -18.70
C GLY A 337 0.77 -9.93 -18.48
N LEU A 338 1.28 -10.60 -19.50
CA LEU A 338 1.80 -11.99 -19.41
C LEU A 338 2.95 -12.10 -18.41
N ALA A 339 3.89 -11.15 -18.44
CA ALA A 339 5.03 -11.09 -17.51
C ALA A 339 4.60 -10.86 -16.06
N GLN A 340 3.49 -10.14 -15.83
CA GLN A 340 2.87 -9.89 -14.53
C GLN A 340 1.97 -11.04 -14.05
N GLY A 341 1.86 -12.12 -14.84
CA GLY A 341 1.00 -13.25 -14.49
C GLY A 341 -0.46 -13.12 -14.90
N LYS A 342 -0.81 -12.13 -15.73
CA LYS A 342 -2.16 -11.95 -16.28
C LYS A 342 -2.31 -12.71 -17.58
N ALA A 343 -3.43 -13.37 -17.77
CA ALA A 343 -3.80 -13.95 -19.06
C ALA A 343 -4.36 -12.88 -20.00
N THR A 344 -4.30 -13.14 -21.30
CA THR A 344 -4.80 -12.20 -22.33
C THR A 344 -6.33 -12.17 -22.41
N SER A 345 -7.01 -13.23 -21.95
CA SER A 345 -8.46 -13.31 -21.81
C SER A 345 -8.85 -14.38 -20.78
N ASP A 346 -10.11 -14.42 -20.38
CA ASP A 346 -10.65 -15.45 -19.49
C ASP A 346 -10.58 -16.85 -20.14
N ASP A 347 -10.83 -16.97 -21.44
CA ASP A 347 -10.76 -18.23 -22.16
C ASP A 347 -9.31 -18.72 -22.30
N ALA A 348 -8.34 -17.83 -22.58
CA ALA A 348 -6.92 -18.15 -22.57
C ALA A 348 -6.44 -18.56 -21.17
N ASN A 349 -6.94 -17.92 -20.10
CA ASN A 349 -6.65 -18.32 -18.73
C ASN A 349 -7.19 -19.70 -18.37
N ALA A 350 -8.33 -20.09 -18.96
CA ALA A 350 -8.93 -21.40 -18.76
C ALA A 350 -8.18 -22.51 -19.53
N ASP A 351 -7.36 -22.17 -20.53
CA ASP A 351 -6.62 -23.11 -21.38
C ASP A 351 -5.11 -22.86 -21.33
N SER A 352 -4.55 -22.10 -22.28
CA SER A 352 -3.10 -22.03 -22.53
C SER A 352 -2.36 -21.21 -21.49
N GLU A 353 -2.98 -20.16 -20.94
CA GLU A 353 -2.36 -19.15 -20.08
C GLU A 353 -2.68 -19.33 -18.58
N GLY A 354 -3.35 -20.44 -18.23
CA GLY A 354 -3.71 -20.75 -16.85
C GLY A 354 -2.51 -21.03 -15.91
N THR A 355 -1.32 -21.23 -16.48
CA THR A 355 -0.09 -21.48 -15.74
C THR A 355 1.02 -20.50 -16.12
N THR A 356 2.03 -20.37 -15.25
CA THR A 356 3.21 -19.55 -15.55
C THR A 356 3.93 -20.04 -16.81
N ALA A 357 4.10 -21.35 -16.97
CA ALA A 357 4.74 -21.92 -18.15
C ALA A 357 3.97 -21.61 -19.45
N GLY A 358 2.64 -21.67 -19.39
CA GLY A 358 1.79 -21.31 -20.54
C GLY A 358 1.90 -19.83 -20.90
N ARG A 359 1.87 -18.93 -19.89
CA ARG A 359 2.06 -17.48 -20.09
C ARG A 359 3.44 -17.13 -20.66
N LEU A 360 4.52 -17.79 -20.19
CA LEU A 360 5.86 -17.59 -20.73
C LEU A 360 5.96 -18.08 -22.19
N ALA A 361 5.42 -19.26 -22.51
CA ALA A 361 5.37 -19.75 -23.89
C ALA A 361 4.58 -18.77 -24.80
N ARG A 362 3.47 -18.22 -24.30
CA ARG A 362 2.67 -17.19 -24.99
C ARG A 362 3.46 -15.88 -25.17
N PHE A 363 4.18 -15.41 -24.14
CA PHE A 363 5.04 -14.24 -24.21
C PHE A 363 6.09 -14.37 -25.31
N VAL A 364 6.79 -15.51 -25.34
CA VAL A 364 7.82 -15.81 -26.34
C VAL A 364 7.20 -15.85 -27.74
N ALA A 365 6.06 -16.53 -27.91
CA ALA A 365 5.36 -16.62 -29.18
C ALA A 365 4.90 -15.24 -29.68
N GLN A 366 4.33 -14.42 -28.78
CA GLN A 366 3.86 -13.08 -29.11
C GLN A 366 5.02 -12.14 -29.50
N SER A 367 6.12 -12.19 -28.77
CA SER A 367 7.31 -11.38 -29.06
C SER A 367 7.92 -11.70 -30.44
N ALA A 368 7.96 -12.98 -30.79
CA ALA A 368 8.41 -13.41 -32.12
C ALA A 368 7.46 -12.94 -33.22
N PHE A 369 6.15 -13.03 -32.96
CA PHE A 369 5.14 -12.54 -33.90
C PHE A 369 5.25 -11.03 -34.11
N TYR A 370 5.47 -10.24 -33.05
CA TYR A 370 5.70 -8.79 -33.17
C TYR A 370 6.91 -8.46 -34.04
N GLN A 371 7.99 -9.25 -33.94
CA GLN A 371 9.12 -9.08 -34.87
C GLN A 371 8.73 -9.41 -36.31
N MET A 372 7.90 -10.43 -36.54
CA MET A 372 7.45 -10.84 -37.85
C MET A 372 6.49 -9.83 -38.52
N GLU A 373 5.73 -9.04 -37.75
CA GLU A 373 4.81 -8.01 -38.28
C GLU A 373 5.56 -6.95 -39.12
N GLN A 374 6.72 -6.49 -38.65
CA GLN A 374 7.55 -5.49 -39.32
C GLN A 374 9.04 -5.86 -39.20
N PRO A 375 9.51 -6.86 -39.95
CA PRO A 375 10.82 -7.48 -39.73
C PRO A 375 12.01 -6.57 -40.01
N TYR A 376 11.81 -5.41 -40.68
CA TYR A 376 12.87 -4.49 -41.03
C TYR A 376 12.79 -3.12 -40.30
N ALA A 377 11.79 -2.93 -39.44
CA ALA A 377 11.65 -1.73 -38.65
C ALA A 377 12.27 -1.91 -37.25
N GLU A 378 13.12 -0.98 -36.85
CA GLU A 378 13.60 -0.91 -35.47
C GLU A 378 12.47 -0.43 -34.55
N ARG A 379 12.21 -1.20 -33.50
CA ARG A 379 11.22 -0.87 -32.49
C ARG A 379 11.78 -1.20 -31.12
N ASN A 380 11.42 -0.39 -30.13
CA ASN A 380 11.88 -0.50 -28.77
C ASN A 380 10.67 -0.69 -27.84
N LEU A 381 10.49 -1.87 -27.29
CA LEU A 381 9.38 -2.20 -26.39
C LEU A 381 9.79 -2.08 -24.94
N LEU A 382 8.84 -1.69 -24.10
CA LEU A 382 8.98 -1.75 -22.66
C LEU A 382 8.08 -2.86 -22.10
N VAL A 383 8.62 -3.68 -21.22
CA VAL A 383 7.90 -4.64 -20.39
C VAL A 383 8.07 -4.23 -18.94
N CYS A 384 6.96 -3.93 -18.27
CA CYS A 384 6.94 -3.61 -16.86
C CYS A 384 6.50 -4.82 -16.04
N LEU A 385 7.26 -5.14 -15.01
CA LEU A 385 6.91 -6.12 -13.98
C LEU A 385 6.21 -5.41 -12.82
N ASN A 386 5.58 -6.18 -11.93
CA ASN A 386 4.99 -5.65 -10.69
C ASN A 386 5.99 -5.70 -9.53
N GLU A 387 5.73 -4.92 -8.49
CA GLU A 387 6.52 -4.95 -7.25
C GLU A 387 6.47 -6.31 -6.56
N ASP A 388 5.37 -7.06 -6.67
CA ASP A 388 5.14 -8.38 -6.08
C ASP A 388 5.55 -9.56 -6.98
N SER A 389 6.14 -9.30 -8.15
CA SER A 389 6.58 -10.35 -9.08
C SER A 389 7.46 -11.40 -8.39
N ASP A 390 7.13 -12.68 -8.62
CA ASP A 390 7.89 -13.80 -8.08
C ASP A 390 9.28 -13.86 -8.73
N PRO A 391 10.38 -13.88 -7.94
CA PRO A 391 11.74 -13.89 -8.47
C PRO A 391 12.03 -15.05 -9.41
N SER A 392 11.39 -16.21 -9.21
CA SER A 392 11.58 -17.40 -10.08
C SER A 392 10.91 -17.21 -11.44
N VAL A 393 9.77 -16.51 -11.48
CA VAL A 393 9.08 -16.15 -12.73
C VAL A 393 9.90 -15.12 -13.51
N VAL A 394 10.45 -14.13 -12.80
CA VAL A 394 11.34 -13.12 -13.41
C VAL A 394 12.60 -13.77 -13.99
N ASP A 395 13.21 -14.70 -13.25
CA ASP A 395 14.39 -15.47 -13.72
C ASP A 395 14.08 -16.28 -14.99
N ALA A 396 12.94 -16.97 -15.02
CA ALA A 396 12.49 -17.73 -16.18
C ALA A 396 12.19 -16.82 -17.38
N LEU A 397 11.45 -15.74 -17.18
CA LEU A 397 11.15 -14.75 -18.22
C LEU A 397 12.43 -14.17 -18.86
N MET A 398 13.36 -13.72 -18.02
CA MET A 398 14.62 -13.17 -18.52
C MET A 398 15.44 -14.21 -19.27
N SER A 399 15.46 -15.46 -18.77
CA SER A 399 16.15 -16.57 -19.45
C SER A 399 15.53 -16.87 -20.82
N ASP A 400 14.21 -16.85 -20.95
CA ASP A 400 13.51 -17.04 -22.24
C ASP A 400 13.80 -15.89 -23.21
N ILE A 401 13.84 -14.63 -22.71
CA ILE A 401 14.18 -13.45 -23.53
C ILE A 401 15.64 -13.56 -24.03
N GLU A 402 16.58 -13.90 -23.15
CA GLU A 402 18.01 -14.04 -23.50
C GLU A 402 18.27 -15.18 -24.50
N GLN A 403 17.42 -16.22 -24.49
CA GLN A 403 17.47 -17.32 -25.48
C GLN A 403 16.78 -16.97 -26.81
N SER A 404 16.07 -15.84 -26.91
CA SER A 404 15.27 -15.42 -28.06
C SER A 404 16.07 -14.51 -28.98
N PRO A 405 16.69 -15.00 -30.08
CA PRO A 405 17.59 -14.20 -30.93
C PRO A 405 16.88 -13.11 -31.74
N TRP A 406 15.55 -13.10 -31.78
CA TRP A 406 14.75 -12.02 -32.35
C TRP A 406 14.54 -10.86 -31.37
N LEU A 407 14.98 -10.97 -30.13
CA LEU A 407 14.96 -9.96 -29.09
C LEU A 407 16.38 -9.46 -28.80
N ASN A 408 16.51 -8.17 -28.56
CA ASN A 408 17.74 -7.55 -28.08
C ASN A 408 17.43 -6.75 -26.81
N LEU A 409 17.97 -7.22 -25.68
CA LEU A 409 17.78 -6.53 -24.39
C LEU A 409 18.47 -5.18 -24.39
N THR A 410 17.73 -4.15 -24.00
CA THR A 410 18.19 -2.77 -23.87
C THR A 410 17.84 -2.19 -22.50
N ASN A 411 18.30 -0.98 -22.21
CA ASN A 411 18.04 -0.31 -20.95
C ASN A 411 17.08 0.87 -21.10
N LEU A 412 16.57 1.39 -19.98
CA LEU A 412 15.64 2.52 -19.96
C LEU A 412 16.23 3.80 -20.59
N ALA A 413 17.54 4.01 -20.52
CA ALA A 413 18.18 5.16 -21.14
C ALA A 413 18.15 5.02 -22.68
N THR A 414 18.47 3.84 -23.21
CA THR A 414 18.38 3.53 -24.65
C THR A 414 16.95 3.72 -25.16
N LEU A 415 15.95 3.19 -24.44
CA LEU A 415 14.54 3.37 -24.79
C LEU A 415 14.13 4.87 -24.78
N LYS A 416 14.56 5.60 -23.76
CA LYS A 416 14.31 7.06 -23.67
C LYS A 416 14.93 7.82 -24.83
N ASP A 417 16.10 7.41 -25.31
CA ASP A 417 16.84 8.07 -26.40
C ASP A 417 16.47 7.52 -27.78
N ALA A 418 15.64 6.45 -27.86
CA ALA A 418 15.17 5.89 -29.12
C ALA A 418 14.40 6.93 -29.97
N ASP A 419 14.43 6.76 -31.26
CA ASP A 419 13.64 7.60 -32.16
C ASP A 419 12.14 7.37 -31.92
N ILE A 420 11.39 8.47 -31.96
CA ILE A 420 9.92 8.39 -31.94
C ILE A 420 9.51 7.92 -33.33
N SER A 421 8.71 6.84 -33.40
CA SER A 421 8.18 6.39 -34.70
C SER A 421 7.38 7.51 -35.38
N GLU A 422 7.42 7.54 -36.68
CA GLU A 422 6.92 8.60 -37.56
C GLU A 422 5.56 9.17 -37.15
N ASP A 423 5.46 10.51 -37.13
CA ASP A 423 4.35 11.39 -36.75
C ASP A 423 4.29 11.87 -35.30
N ALA A 424 5.39 12.52 -34.84
CA ALA A 424 5.36 13.26 -33.57
C ALA A 424 4.25 14.34 -33.49
N ALA A 425 3.68 14.78 -34.59
CA ALA A 425 2.57 15.74 -34.64
C ALA A 425 1.22 15.10 -34.33
N SER A 426 1.01 13.81 -34.68
CA SER A 426 -0.22 13.05 -34.31
C SER A 426 -0.15 12.48 -32.92
N MET A 427 1.03 12.10 -32.41
CA MET A 427 1.23 11.48 -31.10
C MET A 427 1.14 12.46 -29.91
N SER A 428 1.23 13.77 -30.14
CA SER A 428 1.08 14.75 -29.03
C SER A 428 -0.34 14.80 -28.42
N THR A 429 -1.30 14.09 -29.02
CA THR A 429 -2.69 13.96 -28.55
C THR A 429 -3.05 12.55 -28.11
N ASP A 430 -2.19 11.56 -28.29
CA ASP A 430 -2.41 10.14 -27.96
C ASP A 430 -2.03 9.87 -26.50
N PHE A 431 -2.71 10.50 -25.57
CA PHE A 431 -2.63 10.19 -24.14
C PHE A 431 -4.04 9.94 -23.58
N PRO A 432 -4.17 9.19 -22.48
CA PRO A 432 -5.48 8.88 -21.89
C PRO A 432 -6.28 10.14 -21.57
N GLN A 433 -7.52 10.19 -22.06
CA GLN A 433 -8.44 11.32 -21.83
C GLN A 433 -9.19 11.19 -20.52
N THR A 434 -9.26 9.97 -19.94
CA THR A 434 -9.88 9.66 -18.67
C THR A 434 -8.82 9.26 -17.66
N ASP A 435 -9.08 9.54 -16.39
CA ASP A 435 -8.12 9.23 -15.32
C ASP A 435 -8.12 7.76 -14.87
N GLY A 436 -9.04 6.93 -15.37
CA GLY A 436 -9.10 5.50 -15.10
C GLY A 436 -9.54 5.10 -13.67
N LEU A 437 -9.72 6.05 -12.75
CA LEU A 437 -10.14 5.72 -11.39
C LEU A 437 -11.60 5.33 -11.31
N THR A 438 -11.88 4.18 -10.71
CA THR A 438 -13.24 3.75 -10.38
C THR A 438 -13.79 4.55 -9.18
N ASP A 439 -15.12 4.53 -8.99
CA ASP A 439 -15.77 5.15 -7.83
C ASP A 439 -15.29 4.54 -6.50
N SER A 440 -14.99 3.24 -6.48
CA SER A 440 -14.42 2.57 -5.32
C SER A 440 -13.03 3.12 -4.98
N MET A 441 -12.13 3.22 -5.96
CA MET A 441 -10.78 3.77 -5.77
C MET A 441 -10.84 5.22 -5.26
N ARG A 442 -11.74 6.04 -5.82
CA ARG A 442 -11.95 7.43 -5.36
C ARG A 442 -12.42 7.48 -3.91
N SER A 443 -13.36 6.60 -3.55
CA SER A 443 -13.89 6.50 -2.18
C SER A 443 -12.78 6.11 -1.19
N ASP A 444 -11.94 5.14 -1.54
CA ASP A 444 -10.83 4.66 -0.71
C ASP A 444 -9.79 5.76 -0.48
N VAL A 445 -9.44 6.51 -1.53
CA VAL A 445 -8.55 7.67 -1.41
C VAL A 445 -9.17 8.74 -0.51
N GLN A 446 -10.46 9.06 -0.66
CA GLN A 446 -11.15 10.05 0.18
C GLN A 446 -11.20 9.65 1.65
N GLN A 447 -11.48 8.38 1.95
CA GLN A 447 -11.47 7.85 3.32
C GLN A 447 -10.07 7.96 3.94
N THR A 448 -9.04 7.57 3.18
CA THR A 448 -7.64 7.67 3.59
C THR A 448 -7.25 9.13 3.88
N LEU A 449 -7.57 10.06 2.99
CA LEU A 449 -7.32 11.49 3.18
C LEU A 449 -8.01 12.03 4.43
N SER A 450 -9.26 11.61 4.67
CA SER A 450 -10.02 12.03 5.86
C SER A 450 -9.40 11.52 7.16
N ALA A 451 -9.00 10.24 7.21
CA ALA A 451 -8.34 9.63 8.36
C ALA A 451 -6.99 10.31 8.67
N LEU A 452 -6.17 10.53 7.64
CA LEU A 452 -4.87 11.20 7.75
C LEU A 452 -5.00 12.68 8.13
N ALA A 453 -6.00 13.39 7.60
CA ALA A 453 -6.25 14.78 7.98
C ALA A 453 -6.65 14.92 9.45
N ASN A 454 -7.47 14.01 9.96
CA ASN A 454 -7.86 13.97 11.37
C ASN A 454 -6.65 13.72 12.29
N SER A 455 -5.81 12.73 11.97
CA SER A 455 -4.59 12.45 12.74
C SER A 455 -3.57 13.60 12.67
N SER A 456 -3.36 14.19 11.49
CA SER A 456 -2.54 15.39 11.29
C SER A 456 -3.02 16.57 12.13
N SER A 457 -4.33 16.82 12.15
CA SER A 457 -4.96 17.88 12.94
C SER A 457 -4.73 17.68 14.44
N ASN A 458 -4.88 16.45 14.93
CA ASN A 458 -4.65 16.12 16.34
C ASN A 458 -3.18 16.29 16.74
N ILE A 459 -2.24 15.87 15.90
CA ILE A 459 -0.78 16.07 16.15
C ILE A 459 -0.45 17.57 16.14
N LYS A 460 -0.96 18.32 15.17
CA LYS A 460 -0.79 19.77 15.11
C LYS A 460 -1.37 20.44 16.35
N ARG A 461 -2.57 20.05 16.76
CA ARG A 461 -3.24 20.53 17.96
C ARG A 461 -2.41 20.24 19.21
N PHE A 462 -1.90 19.02 19.38
CA PHE A 462 -1.02 18.67 20.47
C PHE A 462 0.22 19.60 20.49
N ASN A 463 0.92 19.72 19.38
CA ASN A 463 2.13 20.53 19.25
C ASN A 463 1.94 22.03 19.52
N THR A 464 0.76 22.58 19.16
CA THR A 464 0.51 24.04 19.24
C THR A 464 -0.33 24.46 20.44
N SER A 465 -1.22 23.60 20.92
CA SER A 465 -2.25 24.00 21.88
C SER A 465 -2.23 23.24 23.21
N ILE A 466 -1.49 22.13 23.30
CA ILE A 466 -1.36 21.31 24.52
C ILE A 466 0.07 21.36 25.05
N LEU A 467 1.06 21.03 24.21
CA LEU A 467 2.48 21.02 24.55
C LEU A 467 2.96 22.42 24.97
N VAL A 468 3.72 22.51 26.07
CA VAL A 468 4.39 23.74 26.50
C VAL A 468 5.80 23.76 25.92
N LYS A 469 6.16 24.88 25.32
CA LYS A 469 7.52 25.13 24.85
C LYS A 469 8.24 25.98 25.92
N PRO A 470 9.15 25.37 26.70
CA PRO A 470 9.90 26.12 27.68
C PRO A 470 10.89 27.07 27.00
N ASN A 471 11.22 28.16 27.63
CA ASN A 471 12.26 29.08 27.15
C ASN A 471 13.64 28.53 27.53
N GLY A 472 14.64 28.65 26.64
CA GLY A 472 16.05 28.30 26.94
C GLY A 472 16.50 27.02 26.23
N LYS A 473 17.42 26.25 26.86
CA LYS A 473 18.02 25.05 26.22
C LYS A 473 16.99 23.98 25.85
N ASP A 474 16.00 23.78 26.66
CA ASP A 474 14.98 22.75 26.46
C ASP A 474 14.03 23.09 25.29
N GLU A 475 13.99 24.35 24.83
CA GLU A 475 13.20 24.75 23.67
C GLU A 475 13.64 24.03 22.37
N SER A 476 14.95 23.85 22.19
CA SER A 476 15.51 23.16 21.03
C SER A 476 15.04 21.70 20.98
N ASP A 477 15.01 21.02 22.12
CA ASP A 477 14.66 19.60 22.21
C ASP A 477 13.16 19.38 21.98
N VAL A 478 12.32 20.21 22.60
CA VAL A 478 10.86 20.21 22.38
C VAL A 478 10.51 20.48 20.91
N ASN A 479 11.19 21.45 20.29
CA ASN A 479 10.96 21.77 18.88
C ASN A 479 11.44 20.62 17.97
N THR A 480 12.50 19.94 18.33
CA THR A 480 13.01 18.77 17.60
C THR A 480 12.04 17.61 17.70
N TRP A 481 11.56 17.31 18.92
CA TRP A 481 10.54 16.28 19.13
C TRP A 481 9.25 16.57 18.38
N SER A 482 8.71 17.79 18.48
CA SER A 482 7.51 18.23 17.75
C SER A 482 7.65 18.07 16.24
N ARG A 483 8.85 18.35 15.67
CA ARG A 483 9.13 18.10 14.25
C ARG A 483 9.21 16.62 13.93
N GLN A 484 9.78 15.79 14.81
CA GLN A 484 9.84 14.34 14.61
C GLN A 484 8.47 13.70 14.62
N LEU A 485 7.55 14.13 15.51
CA LEU A 485 6.15 13.69 15.52
C LEU A 485 5.46 13.99 14.19
N THR A 486 5.64 15.22 13.68
CA THR A 486 5.08 15.62 12.38
C THR A 486 5.71 14.82 11.23
N ASN A 487 7.02 14.58 11.26
CA ASN A 487 7.72 13.81 10.24
C ASN A 487 7.31 12.33 10.25
N ALA A 488 7.13 11.73 11.43
CA ALA A 488 6.63 10.36 11.57
C ALA A 488 5.25 10.21 10.91
N HIS A 489 4.35 11.15 11.20
CA HIS A 489 3.04 11.19 10.53
C HIS A 489 3.18 11.34 9.02
N THR A 490 4.05 12.25 8.54
CA THR A 490 4.27 12.48 7.11
C THR A 490 4.81 11.23 6.40
N ILE A 491 5.71 10.47 7.03
CA ILE A 491 6.21 9.20 6.50
C ILE A 491 5.03 8.22 6.32
N MET A 492 4.25 8.00 7.37
CA MET A 492 3.09 7.09 7.29
C MET A 492 2.04 7.56 6.28
N ALA A 493 1.76 8.86 6.23
CA ALA A 493 0.82 9.44 5.27
C ALA A 493 1.29 9.30 3.81
N LEU A 494 2.59 9.42 3.55
CA LEU A 494 3.15 9.25 2.22
C LEU A 494 2.98 7.80 1.74
N HIS A 495 3.31 6.82 2.60
CA HIS A 495 3.10 5.40 2.29
C HIS A 495 1.62 5.03 2.16
N ALA A 496 0.73 5.63 2.96
CA ALA A 496 -0.71 5.41 2.81
C ALA A 496 -1.26 5.93 1.47
N LEU A 497 -0.67 6.99 0.91
CA LEU A 497 -1.10 7.60 -0.35
C LEU A 497 -0.34 7.08 -1.58
N GLY A 498 0.64 6.22 -1.39
CA GLY A 498 1.42 5.57 -2.46
C GLY A 498 1.06 4.11 -2.66
N GLY A 499 0.80 3.38 -1.58
CA GLY A 499 0.62 1.94 -1.62
C GLY A 499 -0.79 1.48 -2.05
N GLU A 500 -0.86 0.20 -2.39
CA GLU A 500 -2.12 -0.50 -2.60
C GLU A 500 -2.91 -0.73 -1.30
N SER A 501 -4.14 -1.24 -1.41
CA SER A 501 -5.15 -1.28 -0.35
C SER A 501 -4.68 -1.80 1.03
N PRO A 502 -3.94 -2.91 1.20
CA PRO A 502 -3.52 -3.35 2.53
C PRO A 502 -2.55 -2.39 3.22
N SER A 503 -1.56 -1.88 2.50
CA SER A 503 -0.57 -0.93 3.03
C SER A 503 -1.19 0.42 3.36
N ARG A 504 -2.15 0.86 2.55
CA ARG A 504 -2.88 2.12 2.73
C ARG A 504 -3.59 2.18 4.08
N SER A 505 -4.38 1.15 4.41
CA SER A 505 -5.10 1.09 5.69
C SER A 505 -4.16 0.99 6.88
N THR A 506 -3.16 0.12 6.81
CA THR A 506 -2.18 -0.10 7.89
C THR A 506 -1.39 1.16 8.23
N MET A 507 -0.97 1.92 7.20
CA MET A 507 -0.24 3.17 7.40
C MET A 507 -1.14 4.28 7.95
N ALA A 508 -2.38 4.38 7.50
CA ALA A 508 -3.35 5.33 8.04
C ALA A 508 -3.71 5.01 9.50
N GLU A 509 -3.83 3.74 9.87
CA GLU A 509 -4.01 3.29 11.25
C GLU A 509 -2.80 3.65 12.12
N GLY A 510 -1.57 3.46 11.65
CA GLY A 510 -0.36 3.88 12.36
C GLY A 510 -0.32 5.39 12.63
N ALA A 511 -0.73 6.20 11.64
CA ALA A 511 -0.85 7.64 11.80
C ALA A 511 -1.90 8.04 12.85
N ASN A 512 -3.05 7.34 12.87
CA ASN A 512 -4.08 7.52 13.89
C ASN A 512 -3.60 7.07 15.28
N GLN A 513 -2.85 5.97 15.37
CA GLN A 513 -2.24 5.50 16.61
C GLN A 513 -1.28 6.52 17.21
N LEU A 514 -0.42 7.14 16.39
CA LEU A 514 0.45 8.24 16.84
C LEU A 514 -0.36 9.39 17.44
N ALA A 515 -1.39 9.85 16.73
CA ALA A 515 -2.25 10.92 17.21
C ALA A 515 -2.99 10.55 18.52
N ALA A 516 -3.45 9.29 18.63
CA ALA A 516 -4.12 8.79 19.83
C ALA A 516 -3.15 8.70 21.03
N LEU A 517 -1.92 8.22 20.85
CA LEU A 517 -0.89 8.19 21.89
C LEU A 517 -0.61 9.60 22.44
N LEU A 518 -0.54 10.61 21.57
CA LEU A 518 -0.31 11.99 21.99
C LEU A 518 -1.49 12.58 22.76
N ILE A 519 -2.71 12.38 22.30
CA ILE A 519 -3.92 12.95 22.93
C ILE A 519 -4.24 12.22 24.24
N ASN A 520 -4.16 10.87 24.27
CA ASN A 520 -4.51 10.07 25.43
C ASN A 520 -3.39 10.04 26.49
N GLY A 521 -2.17 10.43 26.13
CA GLY A 521 -1.07 10.60 27.07
C GLY A 521 -1.30 11.73 28.09
N VAL A 522 -2.31 12.58 27.86
CA VAL A 522 -2.82 13.56 28.84
C VAL A 522 -4.21 13.15 29.27
N ALA A 523 -4.35 12.68 30.50
CA ALA A 523 -5.58 12.06 30.97
C ALA A 523 -6.00 12.58 32.35
N ILE A 524 -7.30 12.43 32.65
CA ILE A 524 -7.84 12.65 33.99
C ILE A 524 -7.70 11.34 34.75
N THR A 525 -7.03 11.36 35.91
CA THR A 525 -6.97 10.21 36.82
C THR A 525 -8.36 10.02 37.47
N PRO A 526 -8.98 8.84 37.34
CA PRO A 526 -10.33 8.62 37.84
C PRO A 526 -10.48 8.88 39.34
N THR A 527 -11.53 9.62 39.71
CA THR A 527 -11.98 9.79 41.09
C THR A 527 -13.44 9.30 41.16
N GLU A 528 -13.70 8.21 41.91
CA GLU A 528 -15.01 7.53 41.87
C GLU A 528 -16.13 8.34 42.55
N SER A 529 -15.89 8.87 43.75
CA SER A 529 -16.89 9.62 44.48
C SER A 529 -16.31 10.65 45.42
N VAL A 530 -17.08 11.71 45.68
CA VAL A 530 -16.78 12.78 46.64
C VAL A 530 -17.96 12.94 47.59
N ASN A 531 -17.70 12.78 48.90
CA ASN A 531 -18.70 12.99 49.95
C ASN A 531 -18.56 14.42 50.53
N VAL A 532 -19.62 15.18 50.51
CA VAL A 532 -19.67 16.58 50.98
C VAL A 532 -20.58 16.71 52.17
N VAL A 533 -20.03 17.13 53.30
CA VAL A 533 -20.77 17.27 54.59
C VAL A 533 -21.00 18.72 54.98
N SER A 534 -20.60 19.66 54.15
CA SER A 534 -20.72 21.10 54.39
C SER A 534 -21.24 21.85 53.12
N GLU A 535 -21.69 23.10 53.25
CA GLU A 535 -22.18 23.90 52.12
C GLU A 535 -21.13 24.17 51.07
N THR A 536 -19.84 24.03 51.41
CA THR A 536 -18.71 24.19 50.48
C THR A 536 -17.66 23.12 50.74
N ALA A 537 -17.14 22.49 49.66
CA ALA A 537 -16.06 21.55 49.72
C ALA A 537 -15.09 21.73 48.51
N LYS A 538 -13.95 21.12 48.60
CA LYS A 538 -12.99 21.03 47.47
C LYS A 538 -13.01 19.64 46.88
N MET A 539 -13.16 19.56 45.57
CA MET A 539 -13.03 18.35 44.79
C MET A 539 -11.67 18.39 44.06
N PRO A 540 -10.69 17.64 44.49
CA PRO A 540 -9.43 17.53 43.77
C PRO A 540 -9.64 16.68 42.50
N VAL A 541 -9.06 17.14 41.40
CA VAL A 541 -9.00 16.40 40.14
C VAL A 541 -7.55 16.30 39.72
N THR A 542 -7.06 15.11 39.54
CA THR A 542 -5.68 14.84 39.14
C THR A 542 -5.60 14.66 37.62
N ILE A 543 -4.67 15.33 36.99
CA ILE A 543 -4.37 15.20 35.57
C ILE A 543 -2.97 14.62 35.43
N SER A 544 -2.85 13.54 34.68
CA SER A 544 -1.58 12.85 34.38
C SER A 544 -1.05 13.28 33.00
N ASN A 545 0.26 13.28 32.86
CA ASN A 545 0.98 13.52 31.63
C ASN A 545 2.05 12.45 31.47
N SER A 546 1.92 11.55 30.49
CA SER A 546 2.90 10.51 30.18
C SER A 546 4.03 10.99 29.25
N HIS A 547 3.93 12.23 28.73
CA HIS A 547 4.91 12.75 27.77
C HIS A 547 6.19 13.27 28.46
N PRO A 548 7.33 13.27 27.75
CA PRO A 548 8.63 13.71 28.27
C PRO A 548 8.73 15.24 28.43
N TYR A 549 7.72 15.99 28.01
CA TYR A 549 7.69 17.45 28.10
C TYR A 549 6.40 17.95 28.77
N PRO A 550 6.41 19.13 29.40
CA PRO A 550 5.27 19.64 30.12
C PRO A 550 4.11 19.99 29.18
N VAL A 551 2.90 19.79 29.65
CA VAL A 551 1.66 20.14 28.93
C VAL A 551 0.85 21.16 29.74
N LYS A 552 0.06 21.98 29.06
CA LYS A 552 -0.85 22.94 29.70
C LYS A 552 -2.24 22.76 29.17
N VAL A 553 -3.15 22.46 30.08
CA VAL A 553 -4.56 22.15 29.75
C VAL A 553 -5.51 22.95 30.62
N LYS A 554 -6.69 23.16 30.12
CA LYS A 554 -7.81 23.74 30.88
C LYS A 554 -8.75 22.58 31.24
N VAL A 555 -9.11 22.48 32.51
CA VAL A 555 -10.00 21.45 33.04
C VAL A 555 -11.37 22.07 33.29
N SER A 556 -12.43 21.42 32.88
CA SER A 556 -13.80 21.81 33.11
C SER A 556 -14.49 20.82 34.02
N SER A 557 -15.31 21.33 34.94
CA SER A 557 -16.23 20.53 35.74
C SER A 557 -17.65 21.06 35.55
N LEU A 558 -18.56 20.19 35.15
CA LEU A 558 -19.98 20.52 34.95
C LEU A 558 -20.85 19.47 35.66
N THR A 559 -21.74 19.96 36.55
CA THR A 559 -22.68 19.10 37.28
C THR A 559 -24.04 19.05 36.59
N ASP A 560 -24.73 17.91 36.74
CA ASP A 560 -26.09 17.66 36.27
C ASP A 560 -27.18 18.22 37.24
N SER A 561 -26.76 18.90 38.32
CA SER A 561 -27.63 19.44 39.36
C SER A 561 -27.51 20.98 39.48
N MET A 562 -28.62 21.67 39.75
CA MET A 562 -28.64 23.07 40.12
C MET A 562 -28.39 23.32 41.61
N GLN A 563 -28.48 22.26 42.42
CA GLN A 563 -28.36 22.34 43.89
C GLN A 563 -26.95 21.98 44.37
N ILE A 564 -26.22 21.18 43.56
CA ILE A 564 -24.83 20.81 43.79
C ILE A 564 -24.05 21.27 42.56
N VAL A 565 -23.32 22.37 42.67
CA VAL A 565 -22.61 22.97 41.55
C VAL A 565 -21.10 23.05 41.82
N THR A 566 -20.31 22.93 40.79
CA THR A 566 -18.85 23.09 40.85
C THR A 566 -18.39 24.40 40.20
N SER A 567 -17.22 24.90 40.58
CA SER A 567 -16.52 25.92 39.79
C SER A 567 -16.23 25.35 38.39
N ARG A 568 -16.39 26.19 37.33
CA ARG A 568 -16.49 25.68 35.95
C ARG A 568 -15.16 25.30 35.31
N PHE A 569 -14.12 26.11 35.53
CA PHE A 569 -12.85 25.97 34.82
C PHE A 569 -11.68 26.24 35.74
N ASP A 570 -10.61 25.49 35.52
CA ASP A 570 -9.29 25.76 36.05
C ASP A 570 -8.23 25.43 34.99
N THR A 571 -7.01 25.97 35.09
CA THR A 571 -5.93 25.76 34.13
C THR A 571 -4.72 25.22 34.88
N VAL A 572 -4.14 24.16 34.37
CA VAL A 572 -3.01 23.50 35.01
C VAL A 572 -1.91 23.21 33.99
N GLN A 573 -0.67 23.37 34.44
CA GLN A 573 0.51 22.84 33.74
C GLN A 573 0.93 21.57 34.45
N VAL A 574 1.00 20.48 33.68
CA VAL A 574 1.36 19.15 34.17
C VAL A 574 2.82 18.89 33.80
N PRO A 575 3.69 18.54 34.76
CA PRO A 575 5.10 18.30 34.49
C PRO A 575 5.33 17.06 33.61
N PRO A 576 6.55 16.90 33.03
CA PRO A 576 6.91 15.71 32.29
C PRO A 576 6.78 14.44 33.14
N HIS A 577 6.23 13.36 32.57
CA HIS A 577 6.02 12.07 33.23
C HIS A 577 5.43 12.19 34.64
N GLY A 578 4.53 13.14 34.84
CA GLY A 578 4.03 13.47 36.17
C GLY A 578 2.55 13.82 36.21
N GLU A 579 2.14 14.26 37.38
CA GLU A 579 0.77 14.60 37.67
C GLU A 579 0.66 16.01 38.23
N ALA A 580 -0.49 16.63 38.04
CA ALA A 580 -0.84 17.91 38.66
C ALA A 580 -2.30 17.91 39.08
N GLN A 581 -2.60 18.60 40.17
CA GLN A 581 -3.92 18.62 40.78
C GLN A 581 -4.58 20.00 40.62
N VAL A 582 -5.84 20.01 40.23
CA VAL A 582 -6.73 21.19 40.30
C VAL A 582 -7.83 20.93 41.31
N ALA A 583 -8.29 21.97 42.01
CA ALA A 583 -9.29 21.83 43.05
C ALA A 583 -10.54 22.61 42.72
N PHE A 584 -11.61 21.94 42.30
CA PHE A 584 -12.90 22.54 42.04
C PHE A 584 -13.64 22.79 43.35
N THR A 585 -14.23 23.99 43.49
CA THR A 585 -15.07 24.29 44.64
C THR A 585 -16.47 23.80 44.37
N ILE A 586 -16.93 22.84 45.19
CA ILE A 586 -18.32 22.37 45.22
C ILE A 586 -19.11 23.31 46.11
N ARG A 587 -20.29 23.71 45.69
CA ARG A 587 -21.31 24.44 46.49
C ARG A 587 -22.57 23.61 46.52
N VAL A 588 -23.08 23.39 47.70
CA VAL A 588 -24.27 22.57 47.97
C VAL A 588 -25.33 23.42 48.62
N SER A 589 -26.53 23.43 48.07
CA SER A 589 -27.69 24.12 48.61
C SER A 589 -28.62 23.19 49.40
N THR A 590 -28.64 21.88 49.05
CA THR A 590 -29.45 20.84 49.73
C THR A 590 -28.73 19.52 49.71
N SER A 591 -29.07 18.60 50.64
CA SER A 591 -28.62 17.23 50.62
C SER A 591 -29.15 16.51 49.37
N GLY A 592 -28.29 15.70 48.71
CA GLY A 592 -28.62 14.98 47.49
C GLY A 592 -27.39 14.40 46.81
N THR A 593 -27.59 13.93 45.60
CA THR A 593 -26.52 13.37 44.73
C THR A 593 -26.47 14.15 43.41
N ALA A 594 -25.29 14.28 42.83
CA ALA A 594 -25.06 14.83 41.51
C ALA A 594 -23.86 14.17 40.82
N ASN A 595 -23.82 14.20 39.50
CA ASN A 595 -22.67 13.75 38.71
C ASN A 595 -21.93 14.98 38.18
N ALA A 596 -20.62 15.05 38.45
CA ALA A 596 -19.75 16.05 37.86
C ALA A 596 -19.02 15.42 36.65
N THR A 597 -19.29 15.92 35.46
CA THR A 597 -18.55 15.58 34.25
C THR A 597 -17.30 16.44 34.15
N ILE A 598 -16.15 15.82 34.19
CA ILE A 598 -14.83 16.44 34.08
C ILE A 598 -14.33 16.25 32.65
N SER A 599 -13.88 17.32 32.00
CA SER A 599 -13.39 17.30 30.61
C SER A 599 -12.12 18.13 30.48
N LEU A 600 -11.22 17.69 29.59
CA LEU A 600 -10.01 18.42 29.22
C LEU A 600 -10.26 19.29 27.99
N PHE A 601 -9.68 20.47 28.03
CA PHE A 601 -9.66 21.43 26.92
C PHE A 601 -8.24 21.90 26.67
N ASP A 602 -7.91 22.09 25.41
CA ASP A 602 -6.66 22.72 25.02
C ASP A 602 -6.68 24.24 25.30
N ARG A 603 -5.57 24.92 25.07
CA ARG A 603 -5.44 26.38 25.26
C ARG A 603 -6.40 27.20 24.40
N ASN A 604 -6.87 26.64 23.27
CA ASN A 604 -7.81 27.27 22.35
C ASN A 604 -9.29 27.01 22.73
N GLY A 605 -9.52 26.19 23.76
CA GLY A 605 -10.87 25.91 24.28
C GLY A 605 -11.59 24.78 23.56
N ALA A 606 -10.90 23.95 22.78
CA ALA A 606 -11.47 22.75 22.19
C ALA A 606 -11.30 21.54 23.13
N ALA A 607 -12.35 20.73 23.33
CA ALA A 607 -12.32 19.53 24.17
C ALA A 607 -11.47 18.41 23.54
N PHE A 608 -10.75 17.62 24.36
CA PHE A 608 -9.97 16.46 23.91
C PHE A 608 -9.89 15.40 25.01
N GLY A 609 -9.44 14.20 24.62
CA GLY A 609 -9.31 13.07 25.54
C GLY A 609 -10.65 12.54 26.05
N ALA A 610 -10.58 11.58 26.96
CA ALA A 610 -11.76 10.99 27.59
C ALA A 610 -12.30 11.90 28.69
N THR A 611 -13.63 11.94 28.84
CA THR A 611 -14.30 12.61 29.95
C THR A 611 -14.41 11.66 31.14
N GLN A 612 -14.32 12.20 32.36
CA GLN A 612 -14.51 11.47 33.61
C GLN A 612 -15.78 11.94 34.30
N VAL A 613 -16.58 11.00 34.83
CA VAL A 613 -17.73 11.30 35.67
C VAL A 613 -17.38 10.98 37.11
N THR A 614 -17.56 11.97 38.01
CA THR A 614 -17.34 11.85 39.45
C THR A 614 -18.67 11.99 40.16
N HIS A 615 -19.03 11.01 40.99
CA HIS A 615 -20.22 11.04 41.83
C HIS A 615 -20.02 11.97 43.04
N ILE A 616 -20.89 12.94 43.23
CA ILE A 616 -20.91 13.81 44.40
C ILE A 616 -22.12 13.45 45.24
N THR A 617 -21.90 13.08 46.50
CA THR A 617 -22.97 12.84 47.50
C THR A 617 -22.86 13.90 48.57
N SER A 618 -23.95 14.61 48.84
CA SER A 618 -24.02 15.58 49.90
C SER A 618 -24.98 15.18 50.99
N ALA A 619 -24.49 15.19 52.24
CA ALA A 619 -25.28 15.06 53.45
C ALA A 619 -25.01 16.27 54.31
N LEU A 620 -25.76 17.35 54.09
CA LEU A 620 -25.68 18.53 54.95
C LEU A 620 -26.21 18.15 56.35
N GLN A 621 -25.31 18.06 57.32
CA GLN A 621 -25.73 18.03 58.71
C GLN A 621 -26.21 19.43 59.07
N ILE A 622 -27.50 19.67 59.00
CA ILE A 622 -28.08 20.83 59.63
C ILE A 622 -27.92 20.57 61.15
N SER A 623 -26.77 20.99 61.66
CA SER A 623 -26.57 21.09 63.09
C SER A 623 -27.43 22.25 63.60
N ASP A 624 -28.73 21.99 63.64
CA ASP A 624 -29.66 22.97 64.23
C ASP A 624 -29.53 22.92 65.77
N LYS A 625 -28.35 23.42 66.23
CA LYS A 625 -28.19 23.68 67.68
C LYS A 625 -29.23 24.71 68.17
N SER A 626 -29.82 25.49 67.30
CA SER A 626 -30.87 26.40 67.60
C SER A 626 -32.16 25.68 68.02
N GLY A 627 -32.48 24.51 67.42
CA GLY A 627 -33.60 23.68 67.86
C GLY A 627 -33.45 23.20 69.28
N PHE A 628 -32.27 22.74 69.67
CA PHE A 628 -31.99 22.34 71.05
C PHE A 628 -31.98 23.54 72.02
N VAL A 629 -31.53 24.71 71.58
CA VAL A 629 -31.59 25.95 72.38
C VAL A 629 -33.02 26.42 72.55
N ILE A 630 -33.87 26.36 71.54
CA ILE A 630 -35.28 26.70 71.57
C ILE A 630 -36.04 25.71 72.48
N ILE A 631 -35.81 24.41 72.33
CA ILE A 631 -36.40 23.38 73.20
C ILE A 631 -35.94 23.58 74.65
N GLY A 632 -34.67 23.85 74.90
CA GLY A 632 -34.12 24.14 76.22
C GLY A 632 -34.76 25.38 76.85
N PHE A 633 -34.95 26.44 76.07
CA PHE A 633 -35.67 27.68 76.53
C PHE A 633 -37.17 27.42 76.81
N ALA A 634 -37.83 26.62 75.98
CA ALA A 634 -39.24 26.28 76.20
C ALA A 634 -39.40 25.40 77.47
N VAL A 635 -38.51 24.48 77.71
CA VAL A 635 -38.48 23.65 78.93
C VAL A 635 -38.17 24.51 80.15
N LEU A 636 -37.25 25.44 80.08
CA LEU A 636 -36.95 26.44 81.15
C LEU A 636 -38.13 27.32 81.47
N LEU A 637 -38.79 27.88 80.46
CA LEU A 637 -39.99 28.66 80.61
C LEU A 637 -41.17 27.89 81.20
N GLY A 638 -41.33 26.63 80.78
CA GLY A 638 -42.30 25.69 81.33
C GLY A 638 -42.02 25.37 82.81
N ALA A 639 -40.75 25.09 83.17
CA ALA A 639 -40.35 24.90 84.55
C ALA A 639 -40.57 26.15 85.47
N VAL A 640 -40.22 27.34 84.95
CA VAL A 640 -40.45 28.59 85.64
C VAL A 640 -41.98 28.86 85.77
N GLY A 641 -42.80 28.56 84.75
CA GLY A 641 -44.23 28.59 84.80
C GLY A 641 -44.85 27.68 85.87
N LEU A 642 -44.43 26.48 85.94
CA LEU A 642 -44.83 25.49 86.96
C LEU A 642 -44.35 25.91 88.34
N TRP A 643 -43.10 26.35 88.50
CA TRP A 643 -42.62 26.88 89.81
C TRP A 643 -43.40 28.07 90.29
N ARG A 644 -43.80 28.98 89.41
CA ARG A 644 -44.65 30.12 89.74
C ARG A 644 -46.09 29.68 90.13
N GLN A 645 -46.58 28.64 89.51
CA GLN A 645 -47.91 28.08 89.82
C GLN A 645 -47.94 27.38 91.20
N PHE A 646 -46.87 26.72 91.60
CA PHE A 646 -46.74 26.07 92.91
C PHE A 646 -46.45 27.04 94.05
N ASN A 647 -45.91 28.22 93.79
CA ASN A 647 -45.55 29.24 94.75
C ASN A 647 -46.60 30.36 94.88
N ARG A 648 -47.77 30.18 94.28
CA ARG A 648 -48.90 31.09 94.56
C ARG A 648 -49.42 30.81 95.95
N LYS A 649 -49.09 31.73 96.90
CA LYS A 649 -49.78 31.77 98.22
C LYS A 649 -51.27 32.01 97.97
N LYS A 650 -52.09 31.10 98.50
CA LYS A 650 -53.55 31.30 98.65
C LYS A 650 -53.74 32.55 99.45
N ASP A 651 -54.46 33.51 98.87
CA ASP A 651 -55.04 34.58 99.67
C ASP A 651 -56.15 34.01 100.58
N PRO A 652 -56.19 34.47 101.83
CA PRO A 652 -57.22 34.01 102.78
C PRO A 652 -58.37 34.99 102.76
N ASP A 653 -59.22 34.97 101.76
CA ASP A 653 -60.57 35.52 101.83
C ASP A 653 -61.36 35.11 100.55
N GLU A 654 -62.06 33.97 100.70
CA GLU A 654 -63.38 33.51 100.33
C GLU A 654 -63.50 32.01 100.46
#